data_4d7dbd4c7589522ff3f2b12e9a6a38f5
#
_entry.id   4d7dbd4c7589522ff3f2b12e9a6a38f5
#
_cell.length_a   1.000
_cell.length_b   1.000
_cell.length_c   1.000
_cell.angle_alpha   90.00
_cell.angle_beta   90.00
_cell.angle_gamma   90.00
#
_symmetry.space_group_name_H-M   'P 1'
#
loop_
_entity.id
_entity.type
_entity.pdbx_description
1 polymer ?
#
loop_
_entity_poly.entity_id
_entity_poly.type
_entity_poly.pdbx_seq_one_letter_code
_entity_poly.pdbx_strand_id
1 'polypeptide(L)'
;MKRKLLRRICLLIFILMTMVVSVSATPTAYAVYSDGTFTFKYGEMPTGQAYCFDVSDTGNKKAQWSELAGSIKKAVFDSSFASARPKSCFDWFHDCANLKEITGIENLNTSDVTNMQYMFSGCKSLTSLDVSGFNTSNVTNMLSMFYDCSSLTSLDLSSFNTSNVPDMSYMFRYCSGLTSLDLSGFDTHNVTNMLSMFQGCSALTSLDVSGFNTSNVTNMLSMFSGCKSLTSLDLKSFDTSSVTCMGNMFSVCESLTSLDLSGFNTSNVTDMCEMFRSCSGLANLDVSSFNTSKVWHMEYMFCDCSSLTSLDLGGFDTSNVMDMSYMFSGCSGLTSLDISGFNTSRVTGMIAMFQKCSSLTSLDISGFNTSRVTGMSTMFQNCSGLTSLNVSGFNTSNVENMDFMFSGCSGLTSLDLSCFNTLNVTNMEHMFYGCSSLTSLDVSSFNTSKVTNMKYMFSGCSAITSLDLGGFDTSNVMYMIYMFEKCSKLTTIYSDETWNCSSSYRMFYDCLALKGAISYNSSKTDATYANPETGYFTYTKYLTYDLTISGKDVTGENCKDLSTASDLIKGTVSYDPSTKTLYMKNATIEYSGNAISSKIPGLTIKAEGKNVISATKYSALSLGAGTTTITGDSLELHGGTSAIGFIYGNDSHLIIDGMAELTAEGATHGIRGNLNGSSTTELEVRNGATVRAKGATQSISDIDKLTLGAGISLTTPTGAQYKDNGIADASGTAIAGEWVEIGPQKYALWICGKQFTSANSSGMTVPNSQGTASYDAETSTLTLNGFGVYTQDSEPMLRSSIDGLVIKVIGTSTLLAVLGTTIEYSGKDLTITGDSLNLISNKEGIYMSNSLLSNNLNIQNMKNLYVVSFGAAVKGNVRVLRLSTGRTMTSNLTTLNVSGPTSTLEFSSSSPSLCDLNNLNLSDGLSVIVPLEAQFSGHKLCASDGTEATYAYIGKLGDANNDGSVTMADANMVVNYFLSTDKSDIKNFNRKKANVNGDNDITMADANAIVNMFLAQ
;
A
#
# COMPACT_ATOMS: atom_id res chain seq x y z
N MET A 1 15.23 -71.45 -84.43
CA MET A 1 14.71 -70.13 -83.95
C MET A 1 15.05 -69.86 -82.52
N LYS A 2 15.09 -70.81 -81.62
CA LYS A 2 15.38 -70.52 -80.15
C LYS A 2 16.78 -69.98 -79.82
N ARG A 3 17.86 -70.34 -80.59
CA ARG A 3 19.20 -69.83 -80.31
C ARG A 3 19.48 -68.35 -80.80
N LYS A 4 18.71 -67.85 -81.79
CA LYS A 4 18.82 -66.49 -82.22
C LYS A 4 18.07 -65.47 -81.28
N LEU A 5 17.01 -65.95 -80.67
CA LEU A 5 16.26 -65.16 -79.69
C LEU A 5 17.01 -65.04 -78.38
N LEU A 6 17.68 -66.04 -77.88
CA LEU A 6 18.51 -66.02 -76.66
C LEU A 6 19.69 -65.10 -76.81
N ARG A 7 20.39 -65.06 -77.99
CA ARG A 7 21.44 -64.10 -78.25
C ARG A 7 20.98 -62.63 -78.32
N ARG A 8 19.78 -62.41 -78.85
CA ARG A 8 19.19 -61.03 -78.84
C ARG A 8 18.76 -60.62 -77.45
N ILE A 9 18.27 -61.48 -76.64
CA ILE A 9 17.90 -61.23 -75.23
C ILE A 9 19.19 -61.00 -74.43
N CYS A 10 20.23 -61.80 -74.59
CA CYS A 10 21.51 -61.53 -73.88
C CYS A 10 22.18 -60.26 -74.35
N LEU A 11 22.04 -59.88 -75.66
CA LEU A 11 22.60 -58.60 -76.13
C LEU A 11 21.78 -57.38 -75.60
N LEU A 12 20.45 -57.54 -75.50
CA LEU A 12 19.59 -56.52 -74.88
C LEU A 12 19.86 -56.36 -73.40
N ILE A 13 20.07 -57.43 -72.66
CA ILE A 13 20.47 -57.43 -71.26
C ILE A 13 21.86 -56.82 -71.04
N PHE A 14 22.81 -57.11 -72.02
CA PHE A 14 24.18 -56.52 -71.96
C PHE A 14 24.13 -55.02 -72.29
N ILE A 15 23.27 -54.61 -73.26
CA ILE A 15 23.07 -53.16 -73.53
C ILE A 15 22.33 -52.47 -72.43
N LEU A 16 21.35 -53.12 -71.71
CA LEU A 16 20.71 -52.59 -70.51
C LEU A 16 21.68 -52.52 -69.27
N MET A 17 22.64 -53.47 -69.21
CA MET A 17 23.70 -53.38 -68.15
C MET A 17 24.81 -52.38 -68.38
N THR A 18 24.98 -51.89 -69.64
CA THR A 18 25.99 -50.87 -69.96
C THR A 18 25.41 -49.42 -69.96
N MET A 19 24.12 -49.22 -69.83
CA MET A 19 23.51 -47.97 -69.41
C MET A 19 23.57 -47.88 -67.89
N VAL A 20 24.73 -47.87 -67.29
CA VAL A 20 24.94 -47.16 -66.07
C VAL A 20 24.64 -45.70 -66.41
N VAL A 21 23.35 -45.33 -66.18
CA VAL A 21 23.03 -43.94 -66.06
C VAL A 21 23.88 -43.46 -64.85
N SER A 22 25.01 -42.84 -65.22
CA SER A 22 25.67 -42.02 -64.24
C SER A 22 24.57 -40.99 -63.80
N VAL A 23 23.83 -41.32 -62.75
CA VAL A 23 23.08 -40.31 -62.06
C VAL A 23 24.13 -39.36 -61.54
N SER A 24 24.42 -38.33 -62.29
CA SER A 24 25.25 -37.23 -61.81
C SER A 24 24.64 -36.81 -60.56
N ALA A 25 25.26 -37.08 -59.41
CA ALA A 25 24.78 -36.64 -58.13
C ALA A 25 24.60 -35.12 -58.25
N THR A 26 23.41 -34.65 -57.88
CA THR A 26 23.16 -33.20 -57.89
C THR A 26 24.16 -32.55 -56.94
N PRO A 27 24.88 -31.52 -57.39
CA PRO A 27 25.80 -30.83 -56.49
C PRO A 27 25.06 -30.36 -55.22
N THR A 28 25.63 -30.67 -54.06
CA THR A 28 25.11 -30.31 -52.77
C THR A 28 26.13 -29.50 -51.96
N ALA A 29 25.65 -28.68 -51.01
CA ALA A 29 26.52 -28.06 -50.02
C ALA A 29 26.79 -29.07 -48.90
N TYR A 30 28.07 -29.34 -48.63
CA TYR A 30 28.48 -30.27 -47.58
C TYR A 30 29.71 -29.78 -46.82
N ALA A 31 29.90 -30.30 -45.60
CA ALA A 31 31.07 -30.02 -44.79
C ALA A 31 31.78 -31.33 -44.38
N VAL A 32 33.13 -31.29 -44.32
CA VAL A 32 33.98 -32.42 -43.94
C VAL A 32 34.82 -32.03 -42.75
N TYR A 33 34.81 -32.84 -41.69
CA TYR A 33 35.68 -32.68 -40.55
C TYR A 33 36.92 -33.60 -40.64
N SER A 34 38.12 -33.01 -40.48
CA SER A 34 39.37 -33.75 -40.37
C SER A 34 40.36 -32.97 -39.46
N ASP A 35 40.97 -33.63 -38.49
CA ASP A 35 42.05 -33.12 -37.65
C ASP A 35 41.81 -31.73 -37.03
N GLY A 36 40.59 -31.54 -36.55
CA GLY A 36 40.17 -30.25 -35.95
C GLY A 36 39.77 -29.18 -36.98
N THR A 37 39.82 -29.47 -38.26
CA THR A 37 39.42 -28.58 -39.36
C THR A 37 38.08 -29.01 -39.94
N PHE A 38 37.16 -28.05 -40.06
CA PHE A 38 35.83 -28.22 -40.63
C PHE A 38 35.81 -27.47 -41.98
N THR A 39 35.75 -28.21 -43.09
CA THR A 39 35.82 -27.63 -44.44
C THR A 39 34.48 -27.72 -45.15
N PHE A 40 33.92 -26.57 -45.53
CA PHE A 40 32.66 -26.42 -46.28
C PHE A 40 32.96 -26.45 -47.79
N LYS A 41 32.21 -27.26 -48.55
CA LYS A 41 32.38 -27.48 -49.99
C LYS A 41 31.06 -27.57 -50.73
N TYR A 42 31.05 -27.29 -52.03
CA TYR A 42 29.91 -27.49 -52.92
C TYR A 42 30.26 -28.37 -54.05
N GLY A 43 29.50 -29.40 -54.34
CA GLY A 43 29.75 -30.38 -55.41
C GLY A 43 29.18 -31.72 -55.09
N GLU A 44 29.75 -32.79 -55.59
CA GLU A 44 29.36 -34.17 -55.29
C GLU A 44 29.82 -34.50 -53.85
N MET A 45 28.88 -34.76 -52.97
CA MET A 45 29.15 -35.15 -51.57
C MET A 45 29.76 -36.55 -51.56
N PRO A 46 30.97 -36.77 -50.96
CA PRO A 46 31.62 -38.07 -50.86
C PRO A 46 30.73 -39.10 -50.14
N THR A 47 30.45 -40.20 -50.77
CA THR A 47 29.71 -41.33 -50.16
C THR A 47 30.64 -42.21 -49.34
N GLY A 48 30.26 -42.55 -48.12
CA GLY A 48 30.99 -43.44 -47.24
C GLY A 48 32.19 -42.81 -46.50
N GLN A 49 32.42 -41.49 -46.63
CA GLN A 49 33.41 -40.77 -45.85
C GLN A 49 32.87 -40.47 -44.47
N ALA A 50 33.53 -40.90 -43.42
CA ALA A 50 33.19 -40.56 -42.05
C ALA A 50 33.28 -39.03 -41.83
N TYR A 51 32.41 -38.43 -40.99
CA TYR A 51 32.39 -37.00 -40.69
C TYR A 51 32.17 -36.09 -41.91
N CYS A 52 31.37 -36.50 -42.85
CA CYS A 52 30.88 -35.71 -43.96
C CYS A 52 29.40 -35.42 -43.80
N PHE A 53 28.98 -34.16 -43.80
CA PHE A 53 27.64 -33.71 -43.43
C PHE A 53 27.04 -32.88 -44.58
N ASP A 54 25.75 -33.08 -44.86
CA ASP A 54 24.98 -32.23 -45.77
C ASP A 54 24.64 -30.93 -45.04
N VAL A 55 24.97 -29.78 -45.63
CA VAL A 55 24.68 -28.46 -45.08
C VAL A 55 23.77 -27.64 -45.98
N SER A 56 23.16 -28.29 -47.00
CA SER A 56 22.31 -27.59 -47.99
C SER A 56 21.01 -27.04 -47.39
N ASP A 57 20.44 -27.72 -46.40
CA ASP A 57 19.28 -27.27 -45.66
C ASP A 57 19.27 -27.87 -44.25
N THR A 58 19.83 -27.15 -43.29
CA THR A 58 19.81 -27.55 -41.87
C THR A 58 18.46 -27.20 -41.20
N GLY A 59 17.64 -26.33 -41.85
CA GLY A 59 16.37 -25.88 -41.26
C GLY A 59 16.55 -25.24 -39.88
N ASN A 60 15.69 -25.59 -38.95
CA ASN A 60 15.75 -25.19 -37.52
C ASN A 60 16.14 -26.40 -36.66
N LYS A 61 16.88 -27.33 -37.15
CA LYS A 61 17.35 -28.51 -36.43
C LYS A 61 18.79 -28.35 -36.01
N LYS A 62 19.17 -28.91 -34.86
CA LYS A 62 20.53 -28.97 -34.37
C LYS A 62 21.44 -29.48 -35.48
N ALA A 63 22.58 -28.84 -35.67
CA ALA A 63 23.55 -29.22 -36.69
C ALA A 63 24.01 -30.69 -36.50
N GLN A 64 24.07 -31.47 -37.59
CA GLN A 64 24.46 -32.89 -37.55
C GLN A 64 25.83 -33.13 -36.93
N TRP A 65 26.71 -32.13 -36.95
CA TRP A 65 28.07 -32.18 -36.42
C TRP A 65 28.21 -31.59 -35.00
N SER A 66 27.12 -31.29 -34.34
CA SER A 66 27.13 -30.64 -33.00
C SER A 66 27.93 -31.44 -31.94
N GLU A 67 28.01 -32.76 -32.07
CA GLU A 67 28.84 -33.57 -31.17
C GLU A 67 30.37 -33.36 -31.38
N LEU A 68 30.77 -32.82 -32.58
CA LEU A 68 32.14 -32.46 -32.89
C LEU A 68 32.48 -31.02 -32.50
N ALA A 69 31.52 -30.20 -32.07
CA ALA A 69 31.68 -28.77 -31.80
C ALA A 69 32.92 -28.46 -30.94
N GLY A 70 33.08 -29.14 -29.82
CA GLY A 70 34.27 -29.01 -28.96
C GLY A 70 35.59 -29.46 -29.58
N SER A 71 35.58 -30.13 -30.71
CA SER A 71 36.77 -30.61 -31.43
C SER A 71 37.20 -29.71 -32.61
N ILE A 72 36.31 -28.82 -33.09
CA ILE A 72 36.53 -27.91 -34.21
C ILE A 72 37.46 -26.76 -33.76
N LYS A 73 38.61 -26.62 -34.41
CA LYS A 73 39.61 -25.58 -34.11
C LYS A 73 39.71 -24.56 -35.24
N LYS A 74 39.39 -24.95 -36.47
CA LYS A 74 39.40 -24.13 -37.66
C LYS A 74 38.23 -24.47 -38.58
N ALA A 75 37.62 -23.47 -39.19
CA ALA A 75 36.67 -23.64 -40.27
C ALA A 75 37.20 -23.04 -41.57
N VAL A 76 36.93 -23.70 -42.69
CA VAL A 76 37.41 -23.29 -44.04
C VAL A 76 36.23 -23.35 -44.99
N PHE A 77 35.89 -22.24 -45.62
CA PHE A 77 34.97 -22.22 -46.74
C PHE A 77 35.78 -22.30 -48.02
N ASP A 78 35.79 -23.50 -48.66
CA ASP A 78 36.47 -23.72 -49.95
C ASP A 78 35.84 -22.83 -51.03
N SER A 79 36.63 -22.42 -52.05
CA SER A 79 36.10 -21.56 -53.13
C SER A 79 34.93 -22.16 -53.90
N SER A 80 34.77 -23.50 -53.91
CA SER A 80 33.58 -24.14 -54.45
C SER A 80 32.29 -23.79 -53.74
N PHE A 81 32.39 -23.48 -52.42
CA PHE A 81 31.21 -23.13 -51.58
C PHE A 81 30.52 -21.84 -52.01
N ALA A 82 31.18 -20.98 -52.78
CA ALA A 82 30.59 -19.77 -53.36
C ALA A 82 29.36 -20.05 -54.25
N SER A 83 29.18 -21.27 -54.74
CA SER A 83 28.01 -21.73 -55.50
C SER A 83 26.89 -22.27 -54.64
N ALA A 84 27.14 -22.53 -53.38
CA ALA A 84 26.13 -22.96 -52.42
C ALA A 84 25.11 -21.83 -52.11
N ARG A 85 23.85 -22.19 -51.82
CA ARG A 85 22.79 -21.28 -51.44
C ARG A 85 22.06 -21.88 -50.24
N PRO A 86 22.70 -21.90 -49.07
CA PRO A 86 22.04 -22.40 -47.89
C PRO A 86 20.83 -21.51 -47.52
N LYS A 87 19.75 -22.12 -47.10
CA LYS A 87 18.52 -21.42 -46.62
C LYS A 87 18.57 -21.11 -45.13
N SER A 88 19.45 -21.80 -44.39
CA SER A 88 19.63 -21.65 -42.97
C SER A 88 21.07 -21.88 -42.57
N CYS A 89 21.60 -21.02 -41.70
CA CYS A 89 22.87 -21.22 -41.01
C CYS A 89 22.66 -21.50 -39.52
N PHE A 90 21.45 -21.97 -39.16
CA PHE A 90 21.06 -22.29 -37.79
C PHE A 90 22.04 -23.27 -37.15
N ASP A 91 22.63 -22.92 -36.00
CA ASP A 91 23.46 -23.82 -35.17
C ASP A 91 24.81 -24.24 -35.81
N TRP A 92 25.29 -23.57 -36.89
CA TRP A 92 26.42 -24.07 -37.65
C TRP A 92 27.71 -24.17 -36.85
N PHE A 93 28.07 -23.20 -36.00
CA PHE A 93 29.26 -23.20 -35.14
C PHE A 93 28.86 -23.13 -33.65
N HIS A 94 27.65 -23.51 -33.32
CA HIS A 94 27.18 -23.48 -31.94
C HIS A 94 28.07 -24.37 -31.07
N ASP A 95 28.51 -23.82 -29.91
CA ASP A 95 29.42 -24.45 -28.97
C ASP A 95 30.78 -24.90 -29.53
N CYS A 96 31.20 -24.33 -30.67
CA CYS A 96 32.55 -24.55 -31.16
C CYS A 96 33.58 -23.75 -30.36
N ALA A 97 33.65 -24.06 -29.04
CA ALA A 97 34.44 -23.30 -28.07
C ALA A 97 35.93 -23.21 -28.35
N ASN A 98 36.48 -24.19 -29.13
CA ASN A 98 37.88 -24.23 -29.52
C ASN A 98 38.15 -23.66 -30.93
N LEU A 99 37.12 -23.17 -31.63
CA LEU A 99 37.25 -22.54 -32.96
C LEU A 99 38.01 -21.22 -32.83
N LYS A 100 39.18 -21.14 -33.46
CA LYS A 100 40.06 -19.97 -33.39
C LYS A 100 40.05 -19.13 -34.67
N GLU A 101 39.77 -19.74 -35.79
CA GLU A 101 39.92 -19.12 -37.10
C GLU A 101 38.86 -19.65 -38.08
N ILE A 102 38.26 -18.74 -38.82
CA ILE A 102 37.43 -19.04 -40.01
C ILE A 102 38.06 -18.40 -41.21
N THR A 103 38.37 -19.19 -42.25
CA THR A 103 38.98 -18.71 -43.50
C THR A 103 38.08 -18.97 -44.69
N GLY A 104 38.10 -18.07 -45.67
CA GLY A 104 37.30 -18.20 -46.89
C GLY A 104 35.80 -17.92 -46.63
N ILE A 105 35.43 -17.27 -45.53
CA ILE A 105 34.01 -17.00 -45.16
C ILE A 105 33.30 -16.13 -46.21
N GLU A 106 34.04 -15.38 -47.05
CA GLU A 106 33.56 -14.65 -48.21
C GLU A 106 32.93 -15.57 -49.26
N ASN A 107 33.25 -16.88 -49.24
CA ASN A 107 32.65 -17.91 -50.09
C ASN A 107 31.29 -18.40 -49.56
N LEU A 108 30.86 -17.96 -48.38
CA LEU A 108 29.51 -18.25 -47.87
C LEU A 108 28.51 -17.23 -48.41
N ASN A 109 27.72 -17.64 -49.39
CA ASN A 109 26.66 -16.80 -49.93
C ASN A 109 25.41 -16.92 -49.08
N THR A 110 25.06 -15.86 -48.34
CA THR A 110 23.91 -15.83 -47.41
C THR A 110 22.64 -15.23 -48.00
N SER A 111 22.59 -14.98 -49.37
CA SER A 111 21.44 -14.30 -50.01
C SER A 111 20.08 -14.99 -49.79
N ASP A 112 20.07 -16.32 -49.62
CA ASP A 112 18.85 -17.11 -49.44
C ASP A 112 18.62 -17.51 -47.97
N VAL A 113 19.52 -17.10 -47.07
CA VAL A 113 19.46 -17.45 -45.65
C VAL A 113 18.34 -16.67 -44.95
N THR A 114 17.46 -17.38 -44.28
CA THR A 114 16.37 -16.81 -43.47
C THR A 114 16.60 -16.97 -41.97
N ASN A 115 17.49 -17.88 -41.54
CA ASN A 115 17.74 -18.18 -40.14
C ASN A 115 19.23 -18.28 -39.81
N MET A 116 19.73 -17.38 -38.94
CA MET A 116 21.12 -17.35 -38.45
C MET A 116 21.18 -17.56 -36.94
N GLN A 117 20.10 -18.05 -36.33
CA GLN A 117 20.02 -18.28 -34.87
C GLN A 117 21.15 -19.23 -34.45
N TYR A 118 21.87 -18.88 -33.38
CA TYR A 118 23.01 -19.57 -32.79
C TYR A 118 24.19 -19.79 -33.73
N MET A 119 24.29 -19.12 -34.89
CA MET A 119 25.31 -19.46 -35.92
C MET A 119 26.71 -19.50 -35.36
N PHE A 120 27.11 -18.55 -34.49
CA PHE A 120 28.44 -18.49 -33.86
C PHE A 120 28.35 -18.58 -32.33
N SER A 121 27.22 -18.95 -31.80
CA SER A 121 26.99 -19.01 -30.33
C SER A 121 28.01 -19.95 -29.67
N GLY A 122 28.66 -19.51 -28.60
CA GLY A 122 29.65 -20.31 -27.88
C GLY A 122 31.01 -20.45 -28.55
N CYS A 123 31.35 -19.66 -29.57
CA CYS A 123 32.67 -19.64 -30.20
C CYS A 123 33.70 -18.87 -29.34
N LYS A 124 33.98 -19.38 -28.14
CA LYS A 124 34.76 -18.70 -27.08
C LYS A 124 36.20 -18.35 -27.46
N SER A 125 36.82 -19.11 -28.36
CA SER A 125 38.23 -18.91 -28.76
C SER A 125 38.38 -18.10 -30.04
N LEU A 126 37.29 -17.70 -30.69
CA LEU A 126 37.33 -16.92 -31.93
C LEU A 126 37.66 -15.45 -31.58
N THR A 127 38.82 -14.98 -32.12
CA THR A 127 39.35 -13.64 -31.80
C THR A 127 38.98 -12.59 -32.85
N SER A 128 38.67 -12.99 -34.06
CA SER A 128 38.24 -12.13 -35.15
C SER A 128 37.27 -12.86 -36.07
N LEU A 129 36.32 -12.12 -36.66
CA LEU A 129 35.34 -12.65 -37.59
C LEU A 129 34.95 -11.56 -38.58
N ASP A 130 35.18 -11.81 -39.88
CA ASP A 130 34.77 -10.92 -40.96
C ASP A 130 33.42 -11.41 -41.53
N VAL A 131 32.36 -10.68 -41.30
CA VAL A 131 31.01 -10.94 -41.82
C VAL A 131 30.54 -9.87 -42.78
N SER A 132 31.44 -9.01 -43.26
CA SER A 132 31.13 -7.90 -44.18
C SER A 132 30.50 -8.35 -45.51
N GLY A 133 30.79 -9.61 -45.93
CA GLY A 133 30.19 -10.23 -47.11
C GLY A 133 28.79 -10.82 -46.91
N PHE A 134 28.23 -10.78 -45.72
CA PHE A 134 26.91 -11.38 -45.45
C PHE A 134 25.77 -10.51 -45.99
N ASN A 135 24.90 -11.11 -46.82
CA ASN A 135 23.63 -10.51 -47.19
C ASN A 135 22.57 -11.02 -46.20
N THR A 136 22.11 -10.15 -45.34
CA THR A 136 21.10 -10.50 -44.29
C THR A 136 19.69 -10.02 -44.60
N SER A 137 19.42 -9.51 -45.83
CA SER A 137 18.15 -8.92 -46.23
C SER A 137 16.92 -9.87 -46.08
N ASN A 138 17.15 -11.18 -46.18
CA ASN A 138 16.11 -12.20 -46.05
C ASN A 138 16.07 -12.86 -44.65
N VAL A 139 16.98 -12.46 -43.74
CA VAL A 139 17.09 -13.09 -42.44
C VAL A 139 15.99 -12.57 -41.52
N THR A 140 15.25 -13.49 -40.91
CA THR A 140 14.16 -13.20 -39.96
C THR A 140 14.48 -13.66 -38.55
N ASN A 141 15.57 -14.38 -38.33
CA ASN A 141 15.96 -14.89 -37.02
C ASN A 141 17.47 -14.80 -36.81
N MET A 142 17.89 -13.95 -35.85
CA MET A 142 19.29 -13.77 -35.44
C MET A 142 19.46 -14.02 -33.92
N LEU A 143 18.51 -14.69 -33.26
CA LEU A 143 18.53 -14.95 -31.84
C LEU A 143 19.86 -15.58 -31.43
N SER A 144 20.56 -14.98 -30.44
CA SER A 144 21.83 -15.51 -29.91
C SER A 144 22.93 -15.74 -30.94
N MET A 145 22.94 -15.00 -32.07
CA MET A 145 23.85 -15.28 -33.19
C MET A 145 25.33 -15.28 -32.75
N PHE A 146 25.74 -14.35 -31.86
CA PHE A 146 27.11 -14.23 -31.36
C PHE A 146 27.20 -14.46 -29.83
N TYR A 147 26.21 -15.13 -29.23
CA TYR A 147 26.19 -15.42 -27.80
C TYR A 147 27.51 -16.07 -27.35
N ASP A 148 28.11 -15.54 -26.27
CA ASP A 148 29.34 -16.07 -25.64
C ASP A 148 30.55 -16.24 -26.61
N CYS A 149 30.69 -15.29 -27.57
CA CYS A 149 31.91 -15.12 -28.34
C CYS A 149 32.93 -14.31 -27.54
N SER A 150 33.37 -14.84 -26.43
CA SER A 150 34.03 -14.08 -25.34
C SER A 150 35.45 -13.62 -25.69
N SER A 151 36.08 -14.14 -26.76
CA SER A 151 37.40 -13.67 -27.22
C SER A 151 37.33 -12.72 -28.42
N LEU A 152 36.17 -12.48 -29.00
CA LEU A 152 36.02 -11.47 -30.07
C LEU A 152 36.34 -10.09 -29.52
N THR A 153 37.25 -9.35 -30.19
CA THR A 153 37.65 -8.01 -29.72
C THR A 153 36.95 -6.89 -30.48
N SER A 154 36.50 -7.14 -31.68
CA SER A 154 35.73 -6.22 -32.51
C SER A 154 34.84 -7.00 -33.47
N LEU A 155 33.73 -6.38 -33.87
CA LEU A 155 32.82 -6.94 -34.87
C LEU A 155 32.16 -5.80 -35.63
N ASP A 156 32.36 -5.84 -36.98
CA ASP A 156 31.75 -4.88 -37.92
C ASP A 156 30.48 -5.50 -38.50
N LEU A 157 29.33 -4.90 -38.19
CA LEU A 157 27.99 -5.30 -38.65
C LEU A 157 27.33 -4.20 -39.49
N SER A 158 28.12 -3.23 -39.99
CA SER A 158 27.61 -2.11 -40.80
C SER A 158 26.88 -2.56 -42.07
N SER A 159 27.20 -3.75 -42.61
CA SER A 159 26.57 -4.36 -43.78
C SER A 159 25.24 -5.10 -43.44
N PHE A 160 24.91 -5.29 -42.18
CA PHE A 160 23.74 -6.08 -41.80
C PHE A 160 22.43 -5.32 -42.03
N ASN A 161 21.52 -5.92 -42.74
CA ASN A 161 20.14 -5.49 -42.82
C ASN A 161 19.31 -6.33 -41.83
N THR A 162 18.82 -5.69 -40.77
CA THR A 162 18.04 -6.36 -39.71
C THR A 162 16.55 -6.03 -39.77
N SER A 163 16.08 -5.36 -40.83
CA SER A 163 14.70 -4.86 -40.97
C SER A 163 13.60 -5.93 -40.83
N ASN A 164 13.95 -7.20 -41.07
CA ASN A 164 13.02 -8.33 -40.95
C ASN A 164 13.18 -9.13 -39.65
N VAL A 165 14.02 -8.67 -38.69
CA VAL A 165 14.32 -9.40 -37.46
C VAL A 165 13.48 -8.87 -36.31
N PRO A 166 12.48 -9.61 -35.79
CA PRO A 166 11.63 -9.16 -34.70
C PRO A 166 12.22 -9.42 -33.30
N ASP A 167 13.19 -10.32 -33.16
CA ASP A 167 13.80 -10.73 -31.92
C ASP A 167 15.33 -10.72 -31.99
N MET A 168 15.94 -9.81 -31.23
CA MET A 168 17.40 -9.65 -31.09
C MET A 168 17.91 -10.14 -29.73
N SER A 169 17.11 -10.97 -29.02
CA SER A 169 17.51 -11.47 -27.70
C SER A 169 18.85 -12.19 -27.74
N TYR A 170 19.65 -11.91 -26.73
CA TYR A 170 20.95 -12.54 -26.48
C TYR A 170 21.98 -12.41 -27.62
N MET A 171 21.77 -11.52 -28.59
CA MET A 171 22.58 -11.52 -29.82
C MET A 171 24.09 -11.40 -29.54
N PHE A 172 24.48 -10.53 -28.57
CA PHE A 172 25.89 -10.33 -28.15
C PHE A 172 26.12 -10.69 -26.67
N ARG A 173 25.21 -11.45 -26.09
CA ARG A 173 25.32 -11.78 -24.66
C ARG A 173 26.62 -12.51 -24.37
N TYR A 174 27.36 -12.06 -23.36
CA TYR A 174 28.68 -12.57 -22.94
C TYR A 174 29.81 -12.45 -23.97
N CYS A 175 29.70 -11.54 -24.94
CA CYS A 175 30.83 -11.14 -25.77
C CYS A 175 31.81 -10.26 -24.97
N SER A 176 32.38 -10.83 -23.90
CA SER A 176 33.15 -10.11 -22.89
C SER A 176 34.45 -9.47 -23.37
N GLY A 177 34.98 -9.91 -24.53
CA GLY A 177 36.21 -9.38 -25.16
C GLY A 177 35.96 -8.20 -26.10
N LEU A 178 34.67 -7.93 -26.50
CA LEU A 178 34.37 -6.85 -27.44
C LEU A 178 34.69 -5.48 -26.80
N THR A 179 35.61 -4.75 -27.46
CA THR A 179 35.97 -3.37 -27.11
C THR A 179 35.26 -2.35 -28.01
N SER A 180 34.87 -2.75 -29.21
CA SER A 180 34.10 -1.97 -30.17
C SER A 180 33.08 -2.83 -30.92
N LEU A 181 31.94 -2.26 -31.26
CA LEU A 181 30.88 -2.91 -32.02
C LEU A 181 30.18 -1.86 -32.90
N ASP A 182 30.24 -2.07 -34.23
CA ASP A 182 29.57 -1.21 -35.20
C ASP A 182 28.18 -1.77 -35.51
N LEU A 183 27.12 -1.01 -35.13
CA LEU A 183 25.73 -1.35 -35.35
C LEU A 183 25.03 -0.38 -36.32
N SER A 184 25.81 0.39 -37.10
CA SER A 184 25.29 1.42 -38.01
C SER A 184 24.35 0.88 -39.10
N GLY A 185 24.45 -0.44 -39.45
CA GLY A 185 23.55 -1.13 -40.35
C GLY A 185 22.26 -1.65 -39.75
N PHE A 186 22.07 -1.51 -38.42
CA PHE A 186 20.90 -2.10 -37.74
C PHE A 186 19.64 -1.24 -37.92
N ASP A 187 18.64 -1.82 -38.54
CA ASP A 187 17.28 -1.31 -38.55
C ASP A 187 16.45 -2.10 -37.53
N THR A 188 16.01 -1.42 -36.45
CA THR A 188 15.31 -2.05 -35.33
C THR A 188 13.82 -1.75 -35.30
N HIS A 189 13.23 -1.15 -36.36
CA HIS A 189 11.83 -0.73 -36.37
C HIS A 189 10.80 -1.86 -36.16
N ASN A 190 11.17 -3.11 -36.48
CA ASN A 190 10.32 -4.30 -36.29
C ASN A 190 10.68 -5.11 -35.03
N VAL A 191 11.69 -4.69 -34.30
CA VAL A 191 12.14 -5.43 -33.11
C VAL A 191 11.14 -5.23 -31.95
N THR A 192 10.71 -6.35 -31.38
CA THR A 192 9.82 -6.39 -30.22
C THR A 192 10.52 -6.86 -28.95
N ASN A 193 11.68 -7.49 -29.07
CA ASN A 193 12.39 -8.12 -27.97
C ASN A 193 13.91 -7.88 -28.05
N MET A 194 14.47 -7.21 -27.05
CA MET A 194 15.90 -6.93 -26.89
C MET A 194 16.48 -7.54 -25.59
N LEU A 195 15.85 -8.60 -25.10
CA LEU A 195 16.24 -9.30 -23.88
C LEU A 195 17.73 -9.64 -23.90
N SER A 196 18.49 -9.11 -22.93
CA SER A 196 19.91 -9.42 -22.71
C SER A 196 20.79 -9.21 -23.94
N MET A 197 20.44 -8.30 -24.86
CA MET A 197 21.13 -8.17 -26.16
C MET A 197 22.63 -7.94 -26.00
N PHE A 198 23.05 -7.09 -25.04
CA PHE A 198 24.46 -6.76 -24.74
C PHE A 198 24.92 -7.25 -23.37
N GLN A 199 24.14 -8.10 -22.70
CA GLN A 199 24.46 -8.56 -21.35
C GLN A 199 25.87 -9.19 -21.30
N GLY A 200 26.71 -8.69 -20.39
CA GLY A 200 28.05 -9.23 -20.14
C GLY A 200 29.08 -8.84 -21.19
N CYS A 201 28.82 -7.84 -22.03
CA CYS A 201 29.85 -7.23 -22.89
C CYS A 201 30.77 -6.35 -22.06
N SER A 202 31.53 -6.97 -21.15
CA SER A 202 32.24 -6.29 -20.06
C SER A 202 33.43 -5.41 -20.49
N ALA A 203 33.98 -5.62 -21.69
CA ALA A 203 35.09 -4.80 -22.20
C ALA A 203 34.63 -3.60 -23.04
N LEU A 204 33.33 -3.49 -23.41
CA LEU A 204 32.82 -2.35 -24.15
C LEU A 204 32.96 -1.06 -23.35
N THR A 205 33.69 -0.10 -23.88
CA THR A 205 33.90 1.23 -23.28
C THR A 205 32.90 2.27 -23.79
N SER A 206 32.40 2.06 -25.00
CA SER A 206 31.36 2.86 -25.64
C SER A 206 30.49 1.97 -26.53
N LEU A 207 29.22 2.36 -26.71
CA LEU A 207 28.27 1.67 -27.57
C LEU A 207 27.34 2.71 -28.20
N ASP A 208 27.31 2.79 -29.54
CA ASP A 208 26.37 3.66 -30.24
C ASP A 208 25.07 2.89 -30.55
N VAL A 209 23.98 3.31 -29.90
CA VAL A 209 22.61 2.82 -30.10
C VAL A 209 21.68 3.95 -30.56
N SER A 210 22.24 5.09 -30.98
CA SER A 210 21.47 6.28 -31.38
C SER A 210 20.56 6.03 -32.59
N GLY A 211 20.90 5.06 -33.44
CA GLY A 211 20.09 4.62 -34.58
C GLY A 211 18.94 3.68 -34.23
N PHE A 212 18.81 3.22 -32.98
CA PHE A 212 17.79 2.23 -32.62
C PHE A 212 16.41 2.87 -32.56
N ASN A 213 15.44 2.29 -33.26
CA ASN A 213 14.02 2.53 -33.09
C ASN A 213 13.44 1.47 -32.14
N THR A 214 13.05 1.88 -30.93
CA THR A 214 12.56 0.95 -29.89
C THR A 214 11.05 1.03 -29.67
N SER A 215 10.30 1.74 -30.53
CA SER A 215 8.86 2.00 -30.35
C SER A 215 7.99 0.73 -30.24
N ASN A 216 8.44 -0.38 -30.85
CA ASN A 216 7.76 -1.67 -30.80
C ASN A 216 8.33 -2.62 -29.73
N VAL A 217 9.41 -2.22 -29.05
CA VAL A 217 10.07 -3.11 -28.07
C VAL A 217 9.24 -3.19 -26.78
N THR A 218 8.93 -4.41 -26.38
CA THR A 218 8.17 -4.69 -25.16
C THR A 218 9.03 -5.22 -24.02
N ASN A 219 10.23 -5.74 -24.32
CA ASN A 219 11.12 -6.38 -23.35
C ASN A 219 12.56 -5.88 -23.52
N MET A 220 13.09 -5.21 -22.49
CA MET A 220 14.47 -4.74 -22.38
C MET A 220 15.19 -5.34 -21.15
N LEU A 221 14.69 -6.47 -20.63
CA LEU A 221 15.27 -7.13 -19.46
C LEU A 221 16.77 -7.39 -19.70
N SER A 222 17.62 -6.93 -18.78
CA SER A 222 19.07 -7.13 -18.78
C SER A 222 19.81 -6.63 -20.04
N MET A 223 19.23 -5.68 -20.81
CA MET A 223 19.77 -5.32 -22.14
C MET A 223 21.24 -4.93 -22.10
N PHE A 224 21.69 -4.14 -21.11
CA PHE A 224 23.07 -3.68 -20.91
C PHE A 224 23.72 -4.25 -19.65
N SER A 225 23.08 -5.23 -18.98
CA SER A 225 23.56 -5.78 -17.73
C SER A 225 24.99 -6.32 -17.86
N GLY A 226 25.88 -5.95 -16.94
CA GLY A 226 27.28 -6.42 -16.94
C GLY A 226 28.19 -5.76 -17.99
N CYS A 227 27.78 -4.65 -18.60
CA CYS A 227 28.65 -3.80 -19.41
C CYS A 227 29.56 -2.95 -18.51
N LYS A 228 30.50 -3.63 -17.83
CA LYS A 228 31.26 -3.07 -16.70
C LYS A 228 32.13 -1.85 -17.05
N SER A 229 32.69 -1.84 -18.27
CA SER A 229 33.61 -0.78 -18.73
C SER A 229 32.92 0.37 -19.44
N LEU A 230 31.59 0.29 -19.64
CA LEU A 230 30.80 1.32 -20.30
C LEU A 230 30.77 2.58 -19.45
N THR A 231 31.27 3.71 -19.94
CA THR A 231 31.37 4.96 -19.20
C THR A 231 30.20 5.91 -19.44
N SER A 232 29.56 5.83 -20.59
CA SER A 232 28.39 6.60 -20.99
C SER A 232 27.55 5.84 -21.99
N LEU A 233 26.26 6.16 -22.08
CA LEU A 233 25.31 5.57 -23.00
C LEU A 233 24.27 6.62 -23.39
N ASP A 234 24.14 6.91 -24.70
CA ASP A 234 23.11 7.82 -25.22
C ASP A 234 21.84 7.04 -25.59
N LEU A 235 20.77 7.28 -24.83
CA LEU A 235 19.47 6.61 -24.97
C LEU A 235 18.36 7.56 -25.44
N LYS A 236 18.69 8.75 -25.95
CA LYS A 236 17.70 9.75 -26.36
C LYS A 236 16.76 9.29 -27.46
N SER A 237 17.19 8.34 -28.31
CA SER A 237 16.38 7.74 -29.37
C SER A 237 15.40 6.67 -28.85
N PHE A 238 15.55 6.23 -27.59
CA PHE A 238 14.72 5.13 -27.07
C PHE A 238 13.29 5.59 -26.76
N ASP A 239 12.34 5.07 -27.52
CA ASP A 239 10.93 5.11 -27.14
C ASP A 239 10.62 3.87 -26.29
N THR A 240 10.34 4.09 -25.01
CA THR A 240 10.05 3.00 -24.06
C THR A 240 8.56 2.85 -23.75
N SER A 241 7.69 3.51 -24.51
CA SER A 241 6.24 3.55 -24.26
C SER A 241 5.55 2.18 -24.33
N SER A 242 6.14 1.23 -25.08
CA SER A 242 5.64 -0.15 -25.20
C SER A 242 6.29 -1.12 -24.22
N VAL A 243 7.34 -0.70 -23.49
CA VAL A 243 8.14 -1.61 -22.67
C VAL A 243 7.40 -1.97 -21.37
N THR A 244 7.37 -3.27 -21.10
CA THR A 244 6.73 -3.83 -19.88
C THR A 244 7.74 -4.35 -18.86
N CYS A 245 8.96 -4.67 -19.29
CA CYS A 245 10.02 -5.23 -18.44
C CYS A 245 11.35 -4.51 -18.68
N MET A 246 11.89 -3.89 -17.61
CA MET A 246 13.19 -3.21 -17.57
C MET A 246 14.11 -3.76 -16.47
N GLY A 247 13.75 -4.87 -15.87
CA GLY A 247 14.56 -5.47 -14.80
C GLY A 247 16.01 -5.68 -15.26
N ASN A 248 16.98 -5.44 -14.38
CA ASN A 248 18.41 -5.60 -14.64
C ASN A 248 18.97 -4.78 -15.83
N MET A 249 18.22 -3.83 -16.40
CA MET A 249 18.60 -3.19 -17.67
C MET A 249 20.02 -2.63 -17.66
N PHE A 250 20.44 -2.01 -16.56
CA PHE A 250 21.78 -1.44 -16.37
C PHE A 250 22.56 -2.12 -15.24
N SER A 251 22.10 -3.27 -14.76
CA SER A 251 22.71 -3.97 -13.62
C SER A 251 24.21 -4.22 -13.90
N VAL A 252 25.06 -3.96 -12.90
CA VAL A 252 26.52 -4.16 -12.96
C VAL A 252 27.21 -3.35 -14.07
N CYS A 253 26.71 -2.16 -14.40
CA CYS A 253 27.40 -1.16 -15.21
C CYS A 253 28.28 -0.28 -14.30
N GLU A 254 29.35 -0.87 -13.80
CA GLU A 254 30.18 -0.33 -12.70
C GLU A 254 30.88 1.00 -13.05
N SER A 255 31.25 1.23 -14.33
CA SER A 255 31.96 2.41 -14.79
C SER A 255 31.05 3.54 -15.30
N LEU A 256 29.75 3.31 -15.36
CA LEU A 256 28.79 4.30 -15.85
C LEU A 256 28.72 5.48 -14.85
N THR A 257 29.08 6.69 -15.31
CA THR A 257 29.14 7.88 -14.44
C THR A 257 27.92 8.76 -14.53
N SER A 258 27.19 8.70 -15.64
CA SER A 258 25.94 9.45 -15.86
C SER A 258 25.03 8.66 -16.81
N LEU A 259 23.73 8.86 -16.65
CA LEU A 259 22.71 8.25 -17.51
C LEU A 259 21.52 9.20 -17.63
N ASP A 260 21.19 9.61 -18.86
CA ASP A 260 20.03 10.46 -19.15
C ASP A 260 18.82 9.56 -19.47
N LEU A 261 17.85 9.52 -18.55
CA LEU A 261 16.62 8.75 -18.68
C LEU A 261 15.38 9.64 -18.82
N SER A 262 15.56 10.94 -19.05
CA SER A 262 14.46 11.92 -19.13
C SER A 262 13.44 11.62 -20.22
N GLY A 263 13.85 10.87 -21.27
CA GLY A 263 12.98 10.40 -22.36
C GLY A 263 12.21 9.10 -22.06
N PHE A 264 12.49 8.44 -20.95
CA PHE A 264 11.87 7.13 -20.66
C PHE A 264 10.42 7.27 -20.23
N ASN A 265 9.51 6.64 -20.96
CA ASN A 265 8.12 6.43 -20.55
C ASN A 265 7.97 5.06 -19.88
N THR A 266 7.85 5.05 -18.58
CA THR A 266 7.74 3.81 -17.79
C THR A 266 6.32 3.42 -17.42
N SER A 267 5.30 4.09 -18.00
CA SER A 267 3.89 3.91 -17.63
C SER A 267 3.32 2.50 -17.87
N ASN A 268 4.00 1.68 -18.67
CA ASN A 268 3.63 0.28 -18.90
C ASN A 268 4.56 -0.73 -18.21
N VAL A 269 5.62 -0.25 -17.57
CA VAL A 269 6.60 -1.13 -16.91
C VAL A 269 6.01 -1.74 -15.65
N THR A 270 6.17 -3.05 -15.53
CA THR A 270 5.71 -3.83 -14.37
C THR A 270 6.85 -4.39 -13.53
N ASP A 271 8.06 -4.46 -14.08
CA ASP A 271 9.24 -5.03 -13.45
C ASP A 271 10.45 -4.10 -13.62
N MET A 272 10.99 -3.61 -12.49
CA MET A 272 12.19 -2.78 -12.39
C MET A 272 13.23 -3.40 -11.42
N CYS A 273 13.11 -4.71 -11.13
CA CYS A 273 14.07 -5.37 -10.23
C CYS A 273 15.49 -5.23 -10.75
N GLU A 274 16.45 -4.97 -9.84
CA GLU A 274 17.88 -4.86 -10.14
C GLU A 274 18.24 -3.84 -11.24
N MET A 275 17.35 -2.91 -11.63
CA MET A 275 17.54 -2.07 -12.83
C MET A 275 18.88 -1.33 -12.83
N PHE A 276 19.31 -0.82 -11.68
CA PHE A 276 20.59 -0.10 -11.51
C PHE A 276 21.54 -0.79 -10.54
N ARG A 277 21.30 -2.07 -10.21
CA ARG A 277 22.14 -2.80 -9.26
C ARG A 277 23.61 -2.70 -9.64
N SER A 278 24.46 -2.42 -8.65
CA SER A 278 25.91 -2.29 -8.80
C SER A 278 26.36 -1.29 -9.88
N CYS A 279 25.56 -0.25 -10.12
CA CYS A 279 26.02 0.91 -10.89
C CYS A 279 26.86 1.82 -9.98
N SER A 280 27.98 1.30 -9.50
CA SER A 280 28.80 1.93 -8.46
C SER A 280 29.45 3.25 -8.89
N GLY A 281 29.59 3.50 -10.21
CA GLY A 281 30.12 4.75 -10.74
C GLY A 281 29.11 5.90 -10.82
N LEU A 282 27.80 5.63 -10.76
CA LEU A 282 26.76 6.66 -10.85
C LEU A 282 26.75 7.54 -9.58
N ALA A 283 27.16 8.80 -9.71
CA ALA A 283 27.10 9.77 -8.64
C ALA A 283 25.73 10.48 -8.55
N ASN A 284 25.07 10.66 -9.69
CA ASN A 284 23.75 11.26 -9.81
C ASN A 284 22.90 10.41 -10.77
N LEU A 285 21.65 10.22 -10.44
CA LEU A 285 20.67 9.53 -11.26
C LEU A 285 19.31 10.23 -11.13
N ASP A 286 18.78 10.74 -12.24
CA ASP A 286 17.45 11.33 -12.29
C ASP A 286 16.42 10.28 -12.76
N VAL A 287 15.52 9.93 -11.86
CA VAL A 287 14.39 9.03 -12.10
C VAL A 287 13.05 9.71 -11.82
N SER A 288 13.03 11.04 -11.71
CA SER A 288 11.84 11.83 -11.37
C SER A 288 10.73 11.69 -12.42
N SER A 289 11.08 11.36 -13.68
CA SER A 289 10.12 11.10 -14.76
C SER A 289 9.46 9.72 -14.71
N PHE A 290 9.91 8.82 -13.84
CA PHE A 290 9.43 7.44 -13.82
C PHE A 290 8.00 7.35 -13.29
N ASN A 291 7.11 6.76 -14.08
CA ASN A 291 5.79 6.32 -13.62
C ASN A 291 5.86 4.87 -13.15
N THR A 292 5.77 4.68 -11.84
CA THR A 292 5.90 3.34 -11.23
C THR A 292 4.57 2.73 -10.82
N SER A 293 3.44 3.32 -11.22
CA SER A 293 2.10 2.92 -10.78
C SER A 293 1.69 1.47 -11.11
N LYS A 294 2.36 0.84 -12.09
CA LYS A 294 2.15 -0.57 -12.45
C LYS A 294 3.25 -1.50 -11.95
N VAL A 295 4.28 -0.97 -11.33
CA VAL A 295 5.44 -1.76 -10.90
C VAL A 295 5.13 -2.54 -9.64
N TRP A 296 5.46 -3.81 -9.63
CA TRP A 296 5.29 -4.72 -8.49
C TRP A 296 6.60 -5.36 -8.00
N HIS A 297 7.69 -5.28 -8.81
CA HIS A 297 9.03 -5.73 -8.48
C HIS A 297 10.02 -4.57 -8.49
N MET A 298 10.58 -4.23 -7.30
CA MET A 298 11.60 -3.18 -7.11
C MET A 298 12.79 -3.68 -6.27
N GLU A 299 12.85 -4.99 -6.00
CA GLU A 299 13.94 -5.57 -5.25
C GLU A 299 15.29 -5.28 -5.92
N TYR A 300 16.30 -4.95 -5.11
CA TYR A 300 17.66 -4.60 -5.54
C TYR A 300 17.77 -3.41 -6.52
N MET A 301 16.72 -2.60 -6.74
CA MET A 301 16.67 -1.61 -7.82
C MET A 301 17.90 -0.68 -7.84
N PHE A 302 18.36 -0.21 -6.68
CA PHE A 302 19.54 0.65 -6.53
C PHE A 302 20.63 -0.01 -5.68
N CYS A 303 20.59 -1.34 -5.50
CA CYS A 303 21.56 -2.05 -4.67
C CYS A 303 23.00 -1.82 -5.17
N ASP A 304 23.92 -1.56 -4.23
CA ASP A 304 25.33 -1.28 -4.47
C ASP A 304 25.62 -0.07 -5.42
N CYS A 305 24.71 0.90 -5.50
CA CYS A 305 24.96 2.20 -6.10
C CYS A 305 25.77 3.09 -5.13
N SER A 306 27.00 2.71 -4.87
CA SER A 306 27.79 3.25 -3.75
C SER A 306 28.21 4.72 -3.90
N SER A 307 28.25 5.25 -5.14
CA SER A 307 28.60 6.65 -5.43
C SER A 307 27.41 7.60 -5.40
N LEU A 308 26.14 7.11 -5.38
CA LEU A 308 24.94 7.95 -5.29
C LEU A 308 24.98 8.78 -4.01
N THR A 309 24.89 10.11 -4.14
CA THR A 309 24.86 11.04 -3.00
C THR A 309 23.45 11.52 -2.64
N SER A 310 22.56 11.52 -3.63
CA SER A 310 21.15 11.87 -3.49
C SER A 310 20.31 11.10 -4.53
N LEU A 311 19.03 10.91 -4.25
CA LEU A 311 18.09 10.26 -5.17
C LEU A 311 16.69 10.85 -4.91
N ASP A 312 16.07 11.41 -5.97
CA ASP A 312 14.70 11.93 -5.90
C ASP A 312 13.71 10.82 -6.30
N LEU A 313 12.90 10.39 -5.35
CA LEU A 313 11.86 9.36 -5.51
C LEU A 313 10.45 9.92 -5.26
N GLY A 314 10.29 11.24 -5.19
CA GLY A 314 9.00 11.87 -4.90
C GLY A 314 7.88 11.53 -5.89
N GLY A 315 8.24 11.12 -7.12
CA GLY A 315 7.30 10.66 -8.15
C GLY A 315 6.94 9.17 -8.10
N PHE A 316 7.55 8.38 -7.20
CA PHE A 316 7.34 6.92 -7.18
C PHE A 316 5.99 6.56 -6.52
N ASP A 317 5.09 5.97 -7.30
CA ASP A 317 3.93 5.27 -6.76
C ASP A 317 4.31 3.81 -6.44
N THR A 318 4.40 3.50 -5.15
CA THR A 318 4.77 2.16 -4.67
C THR A 318 3.56 1.33 -4.23
N SER A 319 2.33 1.79 -4.53
CA SER A 319 1.08 1.17 -4.05
C SER A 319 0.87 -0.28 -4.52
N ASN A 320 1.52 -0.68 -5.61
CA ASN A 320 1.47 -2.04 -6.15
C ASN A 320 2.69 -2.89 -5.80
N VAL A 321 3.74 -2.33 -5.22
CA VAL A 321 4.99 -3.03 -4.93
C VAL A 321 4.81 -4.07 -3.83
N MET A 322 5.31 -5.29 -4.08
CA MET A 322 5.22 -6.41 -3.15
C MET A 322 6.55 -6.74 -2.46
N ASP A 323 7.67 -6.42 -3.08
CA ASP A 323 9.01 -6.67 -2.52
C ASP A 323 9.91 -5.45 -2.73
N MET A 324 10.51 -4.96 -1.63
CA MET A 324 11.49 -3.87 -1.59
C MET A 324 12.83 -4.34 -1.00
N SER A 325 13.04 -5.67 -0.92
CA SER A 325 14.27 -6.24 -0.37
C SER A 325 15.50 -5.72 -1.13
N TYR A 326 16.52 -5.33 -0.39
CA TYR A 326 17.80 -4.82 -0.90
C TYR A 326 17.70 -3.55 -1.77
N MET A 327 16.56 -2.87 -1.82
CA MET A 327 16.34 -1.77 -2.77
C MET A 327 17.43 -0.71 -2.73
N PHE A 328 17.92 -0.33 -1.55
CA PHE A 328 18.99 0.65 -1.34
C PHE A 328 20.22 0.04 -0.68
N SER A 329 20.32 -1.30 -0.59
CA SER A 329 21.46 -1.97 0.03
C SER A 329 22.77 -1.52 -0.62
N GLY A 330 23.78 -1.17 0.16
CA GLY A 330 25.09 -0.75 -0.36
C GLY A 330 25.15 0.66 -0.95
N CYS A 331 24.09 1.46 -0.85
CA CYS A 331 24.12 2.89 -1.24
C CYS A 331 24.87 3.71 -0.19
N SER A 332 26.16 3.42 -0.04
CA SER A 332 26.98 3.98 1.03
C SER A 332 27.26 5.49 0.90
N GLY A 333 27.07 6.06 -0.30
CA GLY A 333 27.23 7.48 -0.57
C GLY A 333 26.02 8.35 -0.21
N LEU A 334 24.80 7.76 -0.10
CA LEU A 334 23.60 8.50 0.22
C LEU A 334 23.68 9.17 1.59
N THR A 335 23.51 10.48 1.62
CA THR A 335 23.50 11.28 2.86
C THR A 335 22.10 11.57 3.36
N SER A 336 21.12 11.59 2.46
CA SER A 336 19.68 11.74 2.73
C SER A 336 18.88 10.95 1.70
N LEU A 337 17.68 10.51 2.10
CA LEU A 337 16.75 9.79 1.23
C LEU A 337 15.32 10.12 1.65
N ASP A 338 14.55 10.76 0.77
CA ASP A 338 13.13 11.02 1.00
C ASP A 338 12.28 9.90 0.38
N ILE A 339 11.66 9.13 1.24
CA ILE A 339 10.74 8.03 0.92
C ILE A 339 9.43 8.16 1.70
N SER A 340 9.14 9.37 2.19
CA SER A 340 7.91 9.67 2.95
C SER A 340 6.64 9.40 2.14
N GLY A 341 6.72 9.47 0.80
CA GLY A 341 5.63 9.15 -0.13
C GLY A 341 5.41 7.66 -0.39
N PHE A 342 6.25 6.76 0.12
CA PHE A 342 6.13 5.33 -0.18
C PHE A 342 4.91 4.69 0.48
N ASN A 343 4.05 4.09 -0.33
CA ASN A 343 2.95 3.25 0.14
C ASN A 343 3.43 1.80 0.25
N THR A 344 3.68 1.34 1.48
CA THR A 344 4.17 -0.02 1.76
C THR A 344 3.08 -1.01 2.15
N SER A 345 1.80 -0.66 1.98
CA SER A 345 0.67 -1.48 2.46
C SER A 345 0.55 -2.87 1.84
N ARG A 346 1.19 -3.10 0.68
CA ARG A 346 1.23 -4.40 -0.01
C ARG A 346 2.56 -5.14 0.13
N VAL A 347 3.57 -4.48 0.69
CA VAL A 347 4.94 -5.02 0.78
C VAL A 347 5.02 -6.16 1.79
N THR A 348 5.63 -7.26 1.36
CA THR A 348 5.88 -8.46 2.17
C THR A 348 7.35 -8.69 2.46
N GLY A 349 8.27 -8.17 1.62
CA GLY A 349 9.73 -8.28 1.76
C GLY A 349 10.39 -6.93 1.95
N MET A 350 11.17 -6.77 3.05
CA MET A 350 12.01 -5.60 3.34
C MET A 350 13.42 -6.01 3.82
N ILE A 351 13.86 -7.23 3.46
CA ILE A 351 15.18 -7.75 3.85
C ILE A 351 16.25 -6.81 3.30
N ALA A 352 17.19 -6.39 4.15
CA ALA A 352 18.35 -5.59 3.79
C ALA A 352 18.04 -4.29 3.03
N MET A 353 16.82 -3.73 3.14
CA MET A 353 16.38 -2.60 2.32
C MET A 353 17.35 -1.41 2.39
N PHE A 354 17.93 -1.11 3.55
CA PHE A 354 18.89 -0.03 3.77
C PHE A 354 20.28 -0.53 4.22
N GLN A 355 20.57 -1.82 4.05
CA GLN A 355 21.84 -2.41 4.48
C GLN A 355 23.03 -1.60 3.94
N LYS A 356 24.02 -1.29 4.79
CA LYS A 356 25.25 -0.54 4.42
C LYS A 356 25.02 0.88 3.86
N CYS A 357 23.88 1.52 4.13
CA CYS A 357 23.71 2.96 3.88
C CYS A 357 24.48 3.76 4.95
N SER A 358 25.80 3.69 4.93
CA SER A 358 26.65 4.12 6.03
C SER A 358 26.77 5.63 6.19
N SER A 359 26.49 6.41 5.13
CA SER A 359 26.51 7.89 5.16
C SER A 359 25.16 8.51 5.50
N LEU A 360 24.09 7.71 5.56
CA LEU A 360 22.74 8.19 5.85
C LEU A 360 22.67 8.65 7.32
N THR A 361 22.35 9.92 7.54
CA THR A 361 22.32 10.52 8.90
C THR A 361 20.92 10.53 9.52
N SER A 362 19.89 10.56 8.69
CA SER A 362 18.48 10.47 9.09
C SER A 362 17.68 9.73 8.03
N LEU A 363 16.57 9.11 8.44
CA LEU A 363 15.66 8.39 7.56
C LEU A 363 14.24 8.48 8.11
N ASP A 364 13.30 9.04 7.34
CA ASP A 364 11.89 9.08 7.70
C ASP A 364 11.16 7.87 7.08
N ILE A 365 10.77 6.95 7.94
CA ILE A 365 9.99 5.75 7.63
C ILE A 365 8.71 5.67 8.47
N SER A 366 8.31 6.80 9.05
CA SER A 366 7.11 6.88 9.91
C SER A 366 5.82 6.52 9.18
N GLY A 367 5.79 6.70 7.84
CA GLY A 367 4.67 6.32 6.97
C GLY A 367 4.62 4.84 6.58
N PHE A 368 5.61 4.02 6.95
CA PHE A 368 5.67 2.63 6.51
C PHE A 368 4.61 1.75 7.19
N ASN A 369 3.77 1.13 6.39
CA ASN A 369 2.88 0.06 6.84
C ASN A 369 3.58 -1.29 6.68
N THR A 370 4.02 -1.86 7.81
CA THR A 370 4.75 -3.14 7.81
C THR A 370 3.89 -4.33 8.20
N SER A 371 2.56 -4.17 8.26
CA SER A 371 1.64 -5.20 8.76
C SER A 371 1.65 -6.51 7.95
N ARG A 372 2.16 -6.50 6.73
CA ARG A 372 2.28 -7.68 5.86
C ARG A 372 3.71 -8.18 5.72
N VAL A 373 4.67 -7.48 6.29
CA VAL A 373 6.09 -7.82 6.16
C VAL A 373 6.44 -9.05 6.99
N THR A 374 7.07 -10.02 6.36
CA THR A 374 7.52 -11.26 7.01
C THR A 374 9.03 -11.33 7.17
N GLY A 375 9.81 -10.60 6.38
CA GLY A 375 11.26 -10.56 6.42
C GLY A 375 11.81 -9.16 6.66
N MET A 376 12.53 -8.98 7.79
CA MET A 376 13.22 -7.73 8.15
C MET A 376 14.71 -7.96 8.50
N SER A 377 15.25 -9.13 8.17
CA SER A 377 16.67 -9.43 8.37
C SER A 377 17.55 -8.35 7.76
N THR A 378 18.59 -7.96 8.47
CA THR A 378 19.63 -7.03 7.99
C THR A 378 19.13 -5.65 7.53
N MET A 379 17.86 -5.27 7.79
CA MET A 379 17.20 -4.10 7.18
C MET A 379 18.02 -2.81 7.31
N PHE A 380 18.64 -2.57 8.48
CA PHE A 380 19.48 -1.39 8.77
C PHE A 380 20.95 -1.77 9.07
N GLN A 381 21.36 -2.99 8.72
CA GLN A 381 22.71 -3.44 9.02
C GLN A 381 23.78 -2.48 8.47
N ASN A 382 24.72 -2.06 9.32
CA ASN A 382 25.82 -1.14 8.99
C ASN A 382 25.34 0.26 8.50
N CYS A 383 24.17 0.74 8.94
CA CYS A 383 23.77 2.13 8.80
C CYS A 383 24.47 2.97 9.90
N SER A 384 25.80 3.06 9.84
CA SER A 384 26.60 3.62 10.92
C SER A 384 26.45 5.14 11.09
N GLY A 385 25.95 5.84 10.06
CA GLY A 385 25.70 7.28 10.08
C GLY A 385 24.43 7.70 10.81
N LEU A 386 23.43 6.79 10.92
CA LEU A 386 22.15 7.08 11.58
C LEU A 386 22.36 7.40 13.06
N THR A 387 21.93 8.60 13.49
CA THR A 387 21.99 9.04 14.89
C THR A 387 20.67 8.80 15.63
N SER A 388 19.57 8.78 14.90
CA SER A 388 18.22 8.44 15.37
C SER A 388 17.45 7.68 14.27
N LEU A 389 16.48 6.86 14.67
CA LEU A 389 15.62 6.14 13.75
C LEU A 389 14.24 5.95 14.39
N ASN A 390 13.19 6.47 13.72
CA ASN A 390 11.82 6.31 14.18
C ASN A 390 11.18 5.08 13.54
N VAL A 391 10.97 4.03 14.33
CA VAL A 391 10.29 2.79 13.94
C VAL A 391 8.94 2.61 14.64
N SER A 392 8.39 3.65 15.27
CA SER A 392 7.14 3.57 16.06
C SER A 392 5.91 3.12 15.26
N GLY A 393 5.93 3.29 13.94
CA GLY A 393 4.88 2.80 13.03
C GLY A 393 4.99 1.32 12.62
N PHE A 394 6.04 0.61 13.03
CA PHE A 394 6.27 -0.76 12.58
C PHE A 394 5.34 -1.75 13.27
N ASN A 395 4.64 -2.54 12.48
CA ASN A 395 3.95 -3.75 12.93
C ASN A 395 4.80 -4.97 12.56
N THR A 396 5.40 -5.60 13.59
CA THR A 396 6.29 -6.75 13.38
C THR A 396 5.62 -8.09 13.68
N SER A 397 4.30 -8.13 13.84
CA SER A 397 3.56 -9.33 14.27
C SER A 397 3.72 -10.54 13.34
N ASN A 398 4.07 -10.33 12.08
CA ASN A 398 4.27 -11.39 11.08
C ASN A 398 5.75 -11.70 10.83
N VAL A 399 6.67 -11.04 11.54
CA VAL A 399 8.12 -11.21 11.32
C VAL A 399 8.63 -12.42 12.09
N GLU A 400 9.29 -13.34 11.37
CA GLU A 400 9.88 -14.55 11.95
C GLU A 400 11.41 -14.45 12.18
N ASN A 401 12.07 -13.56 11.44
CA ASN A 401 13.51 -13.40 11.50
C ASN A 401 13.91 -11.91 11.59
N MET A 402 14.66 -11.55 12.65
CA MET A 402 15.18 -10.20 12.89
C MET A 402 16.72 -10.19 13.01
N ASP A 403 17.39 -11.21 12.46
CA ASP A 403 18.85 -11.27 12.52
C ASP A 403 19.49 -10.05 11.87
N PHE A 404 20.54 -9.55 12.48
CA PHE A 404 21.34 -8.40 12.06
C PHE A 404 20.53 -7.10 11.81
N MET A 405 19.27 -6.99 12.22
CA MET A 405 18.38 -5.88 11.81
C MET A 405 19.01 -4.50 12.06
N PHE A 406 19.63 -4.28 13.21
CA PHE A 406 20.33 -3.03 13.58
C PHE A 406 21.84 -3.22 13.75
N SER A 407 22.39 -4.35 13.33
CA SER A 407 23.82 -4.67 13.48
C SER A 407 24.69 -3.59 12.85
N GLY A 408 25.67 -3.08 13.58
CA GLY A 408 26.59 -2.06 13.09
C GLY A 408 26.00 -0.64 12.98
N CYS A 409 24.81 -0.39 13.53
CA CYS A 409 24.26 0.98 13.65
C CYS A 409 24.98 1.73 14.77
N SER A 410 26.27 1.98 14.59
CA SER A 410 27.14 2.51 15.65
C SER A 410 26.86 3.98 16.02
N GLY A 411 26.15 4.72 15.16
CA GLY A 411 25.74 6.12 15.39
C GLY A 411 24.51 6.27 16.26
N LEU A 412 23.62 5.26 16.34
CA LEU A 412 22.38 5.32 17.11
C LEU A 412 22.64 5.54 18.60
N THR A 413 22.05 6.60 19.15
CA THR A 413 22.16 6.93 20.59
C THR A 413 20.97 6.42 21.39
N SER A 414 19.80 6.31 20.76
CA SER A 414 18.56 5.75 21.32
C SER A 414 17.79 5.01 20.21
N LEU A 415 16.96 4.07 20.60
CA LEU A 415 16.07 3.31 19.72
C LEU A 415 14.83 2.89 20.48
N ASP A 416 13.64 3.35 20.05
CA ASP A 416 12.37 2.97 20.65
C ASP A 416 11.79 1.76 19.89
N LEU A 417 11.68 0.64 20.58
CA LEU A 417 11.15 -0.63 20.05
C LEU A 417 9.81 -1.01 20.70
N SER A 418 9.14 -0.08 21.34
CA SER A 418 7.88 -0.33 22.07
C SER A 418 6.76 -0.90 21.19
N CYS A 419 6.80 -0.63 19.87
CA CYS A 419 5.85 -1.16 18.90
C CYS A 419 6.19 -2.59 18.42
N PHE A 420 7.37 -3.14 18.75
CA PHE A 420 7.80 -4.44 18.24
C PHE A 420 7.06 -5.58 18.91
N ASN A 421 6.34 -6.36 18.12
CA ASN A 421 5.76 -7.62 18.52
C ASN A 421 6.67 -8.76 18.06
N THR A 422 7.36 -9.41 19.00
CA THR A 422 8.33 -10.46 18.70
C THR A 422 7.79 -11.88 18.94
N LEU A 423 6.47 -12.04 19.12
CA LEU A 423 5.83 -13.33 19.41
C LEU A 423 6.14 -14.44 18.39
N ASN A 424 6.39 -14.08 17.13
CA ASN A 424 6.67 -15.03 16.06
C ASN A 424 8.16 -15.13 15.72
N VAL A 425 9.02 -14.33 16.35
CA VAL A 425 10.45 -14.28 16.03
C VAL A 425 11.16 -15.51 16.56
N THR A 426 11.92 -16.17 15.69
CA THR A 426 12.71 -17.39 16.00
C THR A 426 14.21 -17.11 16.03
N ASN A 427 14.67 -16.03 15.38
CA ASN A 427 16.10 -15.70 15.26
C ASN A 427 16.33 -14.21 15.53
N MET A 428 17.19 -13.90 16.50
CA MET A 428 17.64 -12.56 16.90
C MET A 428 19.19 -12.45 16.88
N GLU A 429 19.86 -13.33 16.09
CA GLU A 429 21.31 -13.33 15.94
C GLU A 429 21.82 -11.95 15.49
N HIS A 430 22.82 -11.39 16.19
CA HIS A 430 23.45 -10.09 15.87
C HIS A 430 22.50 -8.89 15.84
N MET A 431 21.26 -8.97 16.35
CA MET A 431 20.24 -7.93 16.16
C MET A 431 20.74 -6.51 16.50
N PHE A 432 21.52 -6.34 17.56
CA PHE A 432 22.12 -5.08 18.00
C PHE A 432 23.65 -5.10 18.02
N TYR A 433 24.27 -6.05 17.32
CA TYR A 433 25.73 -6.17 17.29
C TYR A 433 26.41 -4.86 16.91
N GLY A 434 27.35 -4.38 17.71
CA GLY A 434 28.13 -3.17 17.39
C GLY A 434 27.36 -1.86 17.46
N CYS A 435 26.16 -1.80 18.08
CA CYS A 435 25.47 -0.55 18.40
C CYS A 435 26.17 0.19 19.54
N SER A 436 27.38 0.69 19.25
CA SER A 436 28.33 1.13 20.29
C SER A 436 27.97 2.45 20.96
N SER A 437 27.09 3.27 20.35
CA SER A 437 26.64 4.57 20.93
C SER A 437 25.32 4.48 21.68
N LEU A 438 24.59 3.35 21.61
CA LEU A 438 23.35 3.14 22.39
C LEU A 438 23.64 3.20 23.89
N THR A 439 23.06 4.21 24.53
CA THR A 439 23.22 4.40 25.99
C THR A 439 22.16 3.64 26.80
N SER A 440 20.99 3.45 26.23
CA SER A 440 19.88 2.67 26.78
C SER A 440 19.17 1.93 25.65
N LEU A 441 18.64 0.76 25.98
CA LEU A 441 17.83 -0.04 25.08
C LEU A 441 16.77 -0.78 25.90
N ASP A 442 15.51 -0.50 25.61
CA ASP A 442 14.41 -1.19 26.24
C ASP A 442 13.92 -2.32 25.33
N VAL A 443 14.05 -3.53 25.82
CA VAL A 443 13.59 -4.79 25.21
C VAL A 443 12.65 -5.55 26.14
N SER A 444 12.10 -4.90 27.15
CA SER A 444 11.20 -5.51 28.14
C SER A 444 9.90 -6.04 27.53
N SER A 445 9.48 -5.45 26.39
CA SER A 445 8.32 -5.90 25.63
C SER A 445 8.58 -7.14 24.74
N PHE A 446 9.82 -7.59 24.61
CA PHE A 446 10.15 -8.70 23.71
C PHE A 446 9.63 -10.02 24.24
N ASN A 447 8.82 -10.71 23.46
CA ASN A 447 8.46 -12.10 23.68
C ASN A 447 9.49 -12.99 23.00
N THR A 448 10.28 -13.71 23.78
CA THR A 448 11.36 -14.56 23.26
C THR A 448 11.05 -16.05 23.31
N SER A 449 9.80 -16.43 23.61
CA SER A 449 9.39 -17.83 23.81
C SER A 449 9.62 -18.75 22.61
N LYS A 450 9.70 -18.20 21.39
CA LYS A 450 10.01 -18.97 20.16
C LYS A 450 11.45 -18.80 19.69
N VAL A 451 12.23 -17.94 20.34
CA VAL A 451 13.59 -17.63 19.88
C VAL A 451 14.52 -18.80 20.16
N THR A 452 15.25 -19.23 19.14
CA THR A 452 16.22 -20.33 19.21
C THR A 452 17.67 -19.85 19.14
N ASN A 453 17.91 -18.64 18.61
CA ASN A 453 19.25 -18.11 18.35
C ASN A 453 19.36 -16.65 18.79
N MET A 454 20.24 -16.40 19.78
CA MET A 454 20.58 -15.08 20.31
C MET A 454 22.09 -14.81 20.26
N LYS A 455 22.84 -15.50 19.36
CA LYS A 455 24.29 -15.26 19.22
C LYS A 455 24.57 -13.79 18.94
N TYR A 456 25.57 -13.22 19.64
CA TYR A 456 26.03 -11.85 19.45
C TYR A 456 24.96 -10.77 19.59
N MET A 457 23.76 -11.05 20.12
CA MET A 457 22.60 -10.14 20.06
C MET A 457 22.94 -8.73 20.53
N PHE A 458 23.71 -8.58 21.61
CA PHE A 458 24.14 -7.29 22.17
C PHE A 458 25.67 -7.09 22.12
N SER A 459 26.42 -7.99 21.46
CA SER A 459 27.88 -7.88 21.41
C SER A 459 28.33 -6.55 20.87
N GLY A 460 29.27 -5.89 21.56
CA GLY A 460 29.79 -4.57 21.16
C GLY A 460 28.88 -3.38 21.49
N CYS A 461 27.76 -3.55 22.20
CA CYS A 461 26.96 -2.44 22.75
C CYS A 461 27.69 -1.78 23.93
N SER A 462 28.80 -1.10 23.63
CA SER A 462 29.76 -0.66 24.65
C SER A 462 29.30 0.53 25.52
N ALA A 463 28.23 1.24 25.09
CA ALA A 463 27.72 2.40 25.86
C ALA A 463 26.55 2.03 26.79
N ILE A 464 25.88 0.92 26.60
CA ILE A 464 24.74 0.49 27.42
C ILE A 464 25.22 0.23 28.85
N THR A 465 24.49 0.76 29.84
CA THR A 465 24.82 0.60 31.26
C THR A 465 23.95 -0.43 31.98
N SER A 466 22.72 -0.64 31.54
CA SER A 466 21.81 -1.64 32.10
C SER A 466 20.90 -2.22 31.01
N LEU A 467 20.44 -3.45 31.23
CA LEU A 467 19.44 -4.13 30.39
C LEU A 467 18.39 -4.80 31.28
N ASP A 468 17.13 -4.55 30.99
CA ASP A 468 16.01 -5.31 31.56
C ASP A 468 15.67 -6.48 30.64
N LEU A 469 15.96 -7.68 31.07
CA LEU A 469 15.72 -8.95 30.38
C LEU A 469 14.78 -9.85 31.20
N GLY A 470 14.04 -9.27 32.15
CA GLY A 470 13.10 -9.98 33.01
C GLY A 470 11.96 -10.67 32.25
N GLY A 471 11.61 -10.15 31.06
CA GLY A 471 10.62 -10.75 30.15
C GLY A 471 11.16 -11.83 29.22
N PHE A 472 12.48 -12.12 29.23
CA PHE A 472 13.07 -13.07 28.29
C PHE A 472 12.82 -14.53 28.73
N ASP A 473 12.04 -15.25 27.93
CA ASP A 473 11.94 -16.71 28.01
C ASP A 473 13.05 -17.33 27.17
N THR A 474 14.00 -17.99 27.82
CA THR A 474 15.15 -18.62 27.16
C THR A 474 15.03 -20.15 27.06
N SER A 475 13.86 -20.72 27.35
CA SER A 475 13.63 -22.16 27.37
C SER A 475 13.89 -22.87 26.04
N ASN A 476 13.67 -22.17 24.93
CA ASN A 476 13.92 -22.69 23.58
C ASN A 476 15.25 -22.22 22.97
N VAL A 477 16.03 -21.39 23.65
CA VAL A 477 17.26 -20.82 23.08
C VAL A 477 18.38 -21.87 23.08
N MET A 478 18.87 -22.16 21.89
CA MET A 478 19.97 -23.12 21.68
C MET A 478 21.34 -22.44 21.65
N TYR A 479 21.38 -21.16 21.28
CA TYR A 479 22.64 -20.46 21.03
C TYR A 479 22.65 -19.07 21.65
N MET A 480 23.62 -18.81 22.57
CA MET A 480 23.91 -17.53 23.23
C MET A 480 25.40 -17.14 23.15
N ILE A 481 26.13 -17.71 22.17
CA ILE A 481 27.56 -17.46 22.00
C ILE A 481 27.80 -15.96 21.83
N TYR A 482 28.72 -15.38 22.64
CA TYR A 482 29.11 -13.98 22.59
C TYR A 482 27.96 -12.96 22.79
N MET A 483 26.82 -13.34 23.38
CA MET A 483 25.61 -12.52 23.44
C MET A 483 25.85 -11.09 23.96
N PHE A 484 26.68 -10.92 24.99
CA PHE A 484 27.02 -9.64 25.62
C PHE A 484 28.51 -9.26 25.45
N GLU A 485 29.26 -9.96 24.59
CA GLU A 485 30.68 -9.70 24.40
C GLU A 485 30.98 -8.20 24.24
N LYS A 486 32.01 -7.70 24.94
CA LYS A 486 32.46 -6.30 24.86
C LYS A 486 31.42 -5.23 25.25
N CYS A 487 30.38 -5.56 26.01
CA CYS A 487 29.51 -4.60 26.65
C CYS A 487 30.24 -3.95 27.83
N SER A 488 31.24 -3.12 27.53
CA SER A 488 32.25 -2.68 28.51
C SER A 488 31.73 -1.77 29.63
N LYS A 489 30.61 -1.04 29.39
CA LYS A 489 29.94 -0.18 30.38
C LYS A 489 28.71 -0.85 31.01
N LEU A 490 28.34 -2.04 30.61
CA LEU A 490 27.20 -2.77 31.17
C LEU A 490 27.48 -3.16 32.61
N THR A 491 26.76 -2.52 33.53
CA THR A 491 26.91 -2.77 35.00
C THR A 491 25.88 -3.76 35.50
N THR A 492 24.68 -3.76 34.96
CA THR A 492 23.55 -4.51 35.53
C THR A 492 22.69 -5.14 34.39
N ILE A 493 22.37 -6.42 34.58
CA ILE A 493 21.36 -7.13 33.80
C ILE A 493 20.25 -7.56 34.76
N TYR A 494 19.02 -7.09 34.54
CA TYR A 494 17.88 -7.52 35.37
C TYR A 494 17.22 -8.75 34.77
N SER A 495 17.11 -9.82 35.58
CA SER A 495 16.36 -11.03 35.25
C SER A 495 16.15 -11.84 36.55
N ASP A 496 14.93 -12.35 36.72
CA ASP A 496 14.58 -13.22 37.87
C ASP A 496 14.90 -14.70 37.57
N GLU A 497 15.18 -15.03 36.32
CA GLU A 497 15.36 -16.39 35.84
C GLU A 497 16.82 -16.80 35.77
N THR A 498 17.05 -18.11 35.89
CA THR A 498 18.34 -18.73 35.58
C THR A 498 18.32 -19.22 34.14
N TRP A 499 19.20 -18.67 33.32
CA TRP A 499 19.29 -19.07 31.92
C TRP A 499 20.19 -20.29 31.74
N ASN A 500 19.68 -21.29 31.05
CA ASN A 500 20.40 -22.51 30.73
C ASN A 500 20.55 -22.66 29.23
N CYS A 501 21.78 -22.58 28.73
CA CYS A 501 22.08 -22.78 27.30
C CYS A 501 23.39 -23.54 27.15
N SER A 502 23.36 -24.66 26.42
CA SER A 502 24.55 -25.48 26.18
C SER A 502 25.59 -24.82 25.29
N SER A 503 25.18 -23.89 24.45
CA SER A 503 26.05 -23.17 23.49
C SER A 503 26.14 -21.68 23.85
N SER A 504 26.88 -21.37 24.90
CA SER A 504 27.01 -20.02 25.48
C SER A 504 28.47 -19.56 25.64
N TYR A 505 29.35 -20.09 24.81
CA TYR A 505 30.78 -19.75 24.84
C TYR A 505 31.01 -18.24 24.82
N ARG A 506 31.79 -17.73 25.80
CA ARG A 506 32.12 -16.29 25.92
C ARG A 506 30.94 -15.35 25.95
N MET A 507 29.77 -15.76 26.45
CA MET A 507 28.55 -14.96 26.54
C MET A 507 28.78 -13.57 27.15
N PHE A 508 29.57 -13.51 28.25
CA PHE A 508 29.90 -12.28 28.97
C PHE A 508 31.36 -11.81 28.76
N TYR A 509 32.05 -12.27 27.72
CA TYR A 509 33.45 -11.93 27.51
C TYR A 509 33.65 -10.40 27.35
N ASP A 510 34.63 -9.83 28.09
CA ASP A 510 34.95 -8.39 28.12
C ASP A 510 33.83 -7.48 28.69
N CYS A 511 32.89 -7.99 29.51
CA CYS A 511 31.90 -7.20 30.23
C CYS A 511 32.46 -6.64 31.55
N LEU A 512 33.51 -5.84 31.48
CA LEU A 512 34.38 -5.48 32.61
C LEU A 512 33.68 -4.80 33.79
N ALA A 513 32.59 -4.10 33.54
CA ALA A 513 31.82 -3.33 34.55
C ALA A 513 30.68 -4.17 35.19
N LEU A 514 30.41 -5.38 34.68
CA LEU A 514 29.23 -6.17 35.05
C LEU A 514 29.28 -6.60 36.53
N LYS A 515 28.16 -6.42 37.24
CA LYS A 515 27.95 -6.71 38.63
C LYS A 515 26.56 -7.27 38.85
N GLY A 516 26.47 -8.43 39.44
CA GLY A 516 25.27 -9.04 39.99
C GLY A 516 25.54 -9.53 41.42
N ALA A 517 25.20 -10.77 41.71
CA ALA A 517 25.60 -11.43 42.94
C ALA A 517 27.13 -11.53 43.04
N ILE A 518 27.83 -11.57 41.89
CA ILE A 518 29.29 -11.50 41.80
C ILE A 518 29.71 -10.38 40.86
N SER A 519 30.95 -9.88 41.02
CA SER A 519 31.59 -9.00 40.07
C SER A 519 32.17 -9.80 38.90
N TYR A 520 32.34 -9.13 37.73
CA TYR A 520 32.92 -9.74 36.54
C TYR A 520 34.23 -10.48 36.81
N ASN A 521 34.34 -11.65 36.20
CA ASN A 521 35.55 -12.47 36.22
C ASN A 521 35.78 -13.09 34.83
N SER A 522 36.94 -12.85 34.24
CA SER A 522 37.28 -13.26 32.86
C SER A 522 37.29 -14.79 32.64
N SER A 523 37.34 -15.59 33.70
CA SER A 523 37.21 -17.06 33.62
C SER A 523 35.77 -17.55 33.73
N LYS A 524 34.81 -16.66 34.01
CA LYS A 524 33.38 -16.93 34.27
C LYS A 524 32.53 -16.24 33.21
N THR A 525 32.49 -16.76 31.98
CA THR A 525 31.93 -16.01 30.86
C THR A 525 30.82 -16.74 30.11
N ASP A 526 30.41 -17.92 30.55
CA ASP A 526 29.31 -18.68 29.92
C ASP A 526 27.97 -18.55 30.68
N ALA A 527 26.90 -19.20 30.19
CA ALA A 527 25.56 -19.11 30.76
C ALA A 527 25.43 -19.67 32.19
N THR A 528 26.41 -20.38 32.72
CA THR A 528 26.36 -20.84 34.13
C THR A 528 26.33 -19.66 35.12
N TYR A 529 26.77 -18.49 34.66
CA TYR A 529 26.75 -17.26 35.44
C TYR A 529 25.59 -16.33 35.06
N ALA A 530 24.65 -16.79 34.22
CA ALA A 530 23.42 -16.07 33.82
C ALA A 530 22.29 -16.37 34.83
N ASN A 531 22.43 -15.94 36.07
CA ASN A 531 21.45 -16.12 37.14
C ASN A 531 21.60 -15.02 38.21
N PRO A 532 20.53 -14.72 39.01
CA PRO A 532 20.57 -13.68 40.03
C PRO A 532 21.16 -14.17 41.39
N GLU A 533 21.30 -15.48 41.62
CA GLU A 533 21.73 -16.04 42.90
C GLU A 533 23.26 -16.03 43.06
N THR A 534 23.96 -16.48 42.04
CA THR A 534 25.43 -16.71 42.08
C THR A 534 26.16 -16.16 40.87
N GLY A 535 25.45 -15.47 40.01
CA GLY A 535 25.90 -14.98 38.70
C GLY A 535 25.89 -13.47 38.54
N TYR A 536 25.67 -13.02 37.30
CA TYR A 536 25.73 -11.62 36.91
C TYR A 536 24.39 -10.94 36.85
N PHE A 537 23.30 -11.64 37.10
CA PHE A 537 21.97 -11.02 37.02
C PHE A 537 21.60 -10.37 38.37
N THR A 538 20.66 -9.43 38.29
CA THR A 538 20.05 -8.74 39.43
C THR A 538 18.55 -8.96 39.37
N TYR A 539 17.92 -9.24 40.52
CA TYR A 539 16.45 -9.44 40.55
C TYR A 539 15.68 -8.22 40.06
N THR A 540 14.63 -8.44 39.25
CA THR A 540 13.78 -7.36 38.67
C THR A 540 13.07 -6.53 39.74
N LYS A 541 12.78 -7.08 40.92
CA LYS A 541 12.17 -6.32 42.02
C LYS A 541 13.03 -5.11 42.47
N TYR A 542 14.33 -5.11 42.18
CA TYR A 542 15.24 -3.97 42.43
C TYR A 542 15.34 -3.00 41.27
N LEU A 543 14.71 -3.29 40.12
CA LEU A 543 14.63 -2.39 38.99
C LEU A 543 13.76 -1.22 39.38
N THR A 544 14.23 0.00 39.16
CA THR A 544 13.47 1.22 39.33
C THR A 544 13.13 1.75 37.94
N TYR A 545 11.86 1.96 37.68
CA TYR A 545 11.43 2.56 36.41
C TYR A 545 11.53 4.08 36.50
N ASP A 546 11.76 4.74 35.36
CA ASP A 546 11.80 6.20 35.25
C ASP A 546 10.37 6.81 35.33
N LEU A 547 9.62 6.37 36.33
CA LEU A 547 8.24 6.76 36.63
C LEU A 547 8.09 6.97 38.14
N THR A 548 7.57 8.13 38.51
CA THR A 548 7.19 8.41 39.90
C THR A 548 5.72 8.79 39.98
N ILE A 549 5.01 8.27 41.00
CA ILE A 549 3.61 8.60 41.28
C ILE A 549 3.48 8.99 42.74
N SER A 550 2.87 10.14 42.99
CA SER A 550 2.76 10.75 44.34
C SER A 550 4.12 10.81 45.06
N GLY A 551 5.22 11.12 44.28
CA GLY A 551 6.59 11.22 44.82
C GLY A 551 7.23 9.87 45.19
N LYS A 552 6.65 8.75 44.85
CA LYS A 552 7.19 7.41 45.03
C LYS A 552 7.64 6.83 43.74
N ASP A 553 8.86 6.26 43.73
CA ASP A 553 9.40 5.57 42.57
C ASP A 553 8.60 4.30 42.28
N VAL A 554 8.31 4.08 41.01
CA VAL A 554 7.72 2.82 40.53
C VAL A 554 8.87 1.81 40.37
N THR A 555 8.75 0.67 41.03
CA THR A 555 9.75 -0.39 41.04
C THR A 555 9.16 -1.71 40.57
N GLY A 556 10.00 -2.69 40.30
CA GLY A 556 9.55 -4.05 39.99
C GLY A 556 8.71 -4.68 41.12
N GLU A 557 8.90 -4.22 42.37
CA GLU A 557 8.13 -4.67 43.55
C GLU A 557 6.70 -4.09 43.59
N ASN A 558 6.53 -2.77 43.27
CA ASN A 558 5.26 -2.07 43.47
C ASN A 558 4.47 -1.83 42.16
N CYS A 559 5.03 -2.09 40.99
CA CYS A 559 4.42 -1.74 39.69
C CYS A 559 3.05 -2.39 39.44
N LYS A 560 2.77 -3.56 40.04
CA LYS A 560 1.49 -4.29 39.86
C LYS A 560 0.32 -3.65 40.62
N ASP A 561 0.58 -2.94 41.69
CA ASP A 561 -0.41 -2.22 42.48
C ASP A 561 0.22 -1.00 43.19
N LEU A 562 0.13 0.14 42.52
CA LEU A 562 0.71 1.38 43.01
C LEU A 562 -0.11 2.02 44.15
N SER A 563 -1.38 1.57 44.37
CA SER A 563 -2.21 2.05 45.50
C SER A 563 -1.58 1.66 46.84
N THR A 564 -0.80 0.59 46.88
CA THR A 564 -0.06 0.13 48.08
C THR A 564 1.17 1.00 48.40
N ALA A 565 1.68 1.75 47.40
CA ALA A 565 2.86 2.57 47.58
C ALA A 565 2.58 3.93 48.24
N SER A 566 1.32 4.42 48.24
CA SER A 566 0.95 5.69 48.82
C SER A 566 -0.56 5.79 49.09
N ASP A 567 -0.96 6.25 50.30
CA ASP A 567 -2.35 6.54 50.67
C ASP A 567 -2.97 7.68 49.82
N LEU A 568 -2.15 8.40 49.05
CA LEU A 568 -2.57 9.48 48.15
C LEU A 568 -3.08 8.96 46.82
N ILE A 569 -3.00 7.64 46.59
CA ILE A 569 -3.48 6.96 45.39
C ILE A 569 -4.71 6.16 45.76
N LYS A 570 -5.85 6.51 45.16
CA LYS A 570 -7.13 5.79 45.32
C LYS A 570 -7.56 5.22 43.98
N GLY A 571 -8.36 4.16 43.98
CA GLY A 571 -8.73 3.42 42.77
C GLY A 571 -7.62 2.45 42.35
N THR A 572 -7.69 1.94 41.13
CA THR A 572 -6.66 1.00 40.62
C THR A 572 -5.64 1.76 39.79
N VAL A 573 -4.37 1.65 40.18
CA VAL A 573 -3.23 2.19 39.41
C VAL A 573 -2.16 1.14 39.35
N SER A 574 -1.71 0.75 38.16
CA SER A 574 -0.65 -0.22 37.95
C SER A 574 0.19 0.16 36.72
N TYR A 575 1.43 -0.24 36.73
CA TYR A 575 2.34 -0.06 35.60
C TYR A 575 2.82 -1.42 35.09
N ASP A 576 2.63 -1.66 33.80
CA ASP A 576 3.17 -2.82 33.09
C ASP A 576 4.44 -2.41 32.35
N PRO A 577 5.61 -2.81 32.81
CA PRO A 577 6.86 -2.45 32.16
C PRO A 577 7.05 -3.10 30.80
N SER A 578 6.42 -4.25 30.54
CA SER A 578 6.56 -4.96 29.25
C SER A 578 5.85 -4.23 28.10
N THR A 579 4.75 -3.55 28.39
CA THR A 579 3.99 -2.74 27.43
C THR A 579 4.17 -1.24 27.66
N LYS A 580 4.97 -0.84 28.67
CA LYS A 580 5.12 0.54 29.13
C LYS A 580 3.79 1.23 29.40
N THR A 581 2.82 0.53 29.92
CA THR A 581 1.48 1.03 30.09
C THR A 581 1.17 1.33 31.56
N LEU A 582 0.85 2.59 31.85
CA LEU A 582 0.27 3.03 33.13
C LEU A 582 -1.25 2.89 33.00
N TYR A 583 -1.80 1.90 33.69
CA TYR A 583 -3.24 1.67 33.76
C TYR A 583 -3.84 2.42 34.96
N MET A 584 -4.90 3.14 34.71
CA MET A 584 -5.66 3.83 35.74
C MET A 584 -7.16 3.51 35.57
N LYS A 585 -7.81 3.09 36.66
CA LYS A 585 -9.25 2.81 36.64
C LYS A 585 -9.93 3.46 37.84
N ASN A 586 -10.79 4.43 37.55
CA ASN A 586 -11.47 5.23 38.56
C ASN A 586 -10.48 5.75 39.61
N ALA A 587 -9.30 6.18 39.18
CA ALA A 587 -8.21 6.57 40.05
C ALA A 587 -8.33 8.03 40.47
N THR A 588 -7.97 8.31 41.72
CA THR A 588 -7.72 9.66 42.23
C THR A 588 -6.31 9.72 42.80
N ILE A 589 -5.50 10.64 42.29
CA ILE A 589 -4.10 10.83 42.70
C ILE A 589 -3.93 12.28 43.13
N GLU A 590 -3.54 12.51 44.37
CA GLU A 590 -3.31 13.84 44.95
C GLU A 590 -1.87 13.95 45.46
N TYR A 591 -1.15 15.01 45.08
CA TYR A 591 0.22 15.20 45.55
C TYR A 591 0.63 16.68 45.55
N SER A 592 1.56 17.05 46.43
CA SER A 592 2.03 18.43 46.51
C SER A 592 3.11 18.74 45.44
N GLY A 593 3.80 17.73 44.93
CA GLY A 593 4.81 17.84 43.88
C GLY A 593 4.21 17.59 42.47
N ASN A 594 4.97 17.07 41.54
CA ASN A 594 4.42 16.46 40.31
C ASN A 594 3.69 15.17 40.67
N ALA A 595 2.38 15.09 40.37
CA ALA A 595 1.58 13.95 40.82
C ALA A 595 1.99 12.66 40.07
N ILE A 596 2.23 12.76 38.76
CA ILE A 596 2.86 11.73 37.94
C ILE A 596 4.04 12.39 37.23
N SER A 597 5.22 11.78 37.29
CA SER A 597 6.38 12.20 36.53
C SER A 597 7.00 11.01 35.82
N SER A 598 7.17 11.09 34.50
CA SER A 598 7.76 10.02 33.71
C SER A 598 8.85 10.52 32.77
N LYS A 599 9.94 9.76 32.67
CA LYS A 599 10.97 9.89 31.63
C LYS A 599 10.99 8.68 30.69
N ILE A 600 9.97 7.82 30.76
CA ILE A 600 9.86 6.60 29.95
C ILE A 600 9.47 6.99 28.51
N PRO A 601 10.33 6.78 27.51
CA PRO A 601 9.98 6.92 26.11
C PRO A 601 8.99 5.82 25.70
N GLY A 602 7.92 6.20 25.00
CA GLY A 602 6.87 5.27 24.58
C GLY A 602 5.86 4.94 25.69
N LEU A 603 5.76 5.74 26.75
CA LEU A 603 4.75 5.54 27.80
C LEU A 603 3.33 5.64 27.22
N THR A 604 2.48 4.66 27.52
CA THR A 604 1.04 4.74 27.32
C THR A 604 0.33 4.94 28.64
N ILE A 605 -0.53 5.95 28.75
CA ILE A 605 -1.42 6.17 29.90
C ILE A 605 -2.83 5.78 29.45
N LYS A 606 -3.35 4.68 30.02
CA LYS A 606 -4.69 4.18 29.72
C LYS A 606 -5.64 4.45 30.89
N ALA A 607 -6.62 5.34 30.66
CA ALA A 607 -7.59 5.78 31.66
C ALA A 607 -8.94 5.11 31.42
N GLU A 608 -9.36 4.19 32.31
CA GLU A 608 -10.68 3.53 32.28
C GLU A 608 -11.61 4.16 33.33
N GLY A 609 -12.81 4.52 32.92
CA GLY A 609 -13.75 5.26 33.79
C GLY A 609 -13.30 6.70 34.07
N LYS A 610 -13.66 7.25 35.21
CA LYS A 610 -13.31 8.62 35.58
C LYS A 610 -12.05 8.66 36.44
N ASN A 611 -10.99 9.31 35.95
CA ASN A 611 -9.70 9.46 36.64
C ASN A 611 -9.40 10.93 36.91
N VAL A 612 -8.93 11.25 38.13
CA VAL A 612 -8.61 12.62 38.56
C VAL A 612 -7.20 12.66 39.14
N ILE A 613 -6.35 13.52 38.62
CA ILE A 613 -4.96 13.69 39.07
C ILE A 613 -4.74 15.16 39.45
N SER A 614 -4.37 15.41 40.68
CA SER A 614 -4.20 16.76 41.25
C SER A 614 -2.80 16.96 41.82
N ALA A 615 -2.13 18.05 41.40
CA ALA A 615 -0.86 18.52 41.92
C ALA A 615 -1.08 19.92 42.47
N THR A 616 -0.81 20.18 43.75
CA THR A 616 -1.06 21.49 44.33
C THR A 616 0.03 22.52 44.08
N LYS A 617 1.25 22.11 43.73
CA LYS A 617 2.42 23.02 43.58
C LYS A 617 3.05 22.99 42.20
N TYR A 618 3.07 21.83 41.53
CA TYR A 618 3.72 21.66 40.24
C TYR A 618 2.74 21.06 39.20
N SER A 619 3.22 20.27 38.25
CA SER A 619 2.37 19.70 37.19
C SER A 619 1.62 18.44 37.68
N ALA A 620 0.38 18.27 37.25
CA ALA A 620 -0.34 17.02 37.48
C ALA A 620 0.35 15.87 36.74
N LEU A 621 0.73 16.11 35.50
CA LEU A 621 1.50 15.18 34.65
C LEU A 621 2.77 15.89 34.15
N SER A 622 3.94 15.34 34.44
CA SER A 622 5.25 15.82 34.01
C SER A 622 5.91 14.76 33.15
N LEU A 623 6.14 15.08 31.86
CA LEU A 623 6.60 14.14 30.83
C LEU A 623 8.03 14.43 30.39
N GLY A 624 8.81 13.38 30.16
CA GLY A 624 10.17 13.45 29.63
C GLY A 624 10.23 13.35 28.10
N ALA A 625 11.43 12.99 27.60
CA ALA A 625 11.69 12.80 26.19
C ALA A 625 10.91 11.65 25.54
N GLY A 626 10.72 11.73 24.24
CA GLY A 626 10.10 10.70 23.43
C GLY A 626 8.57 10.79 23.41
N THR A 627 7.94 9.74 22.91
CA THR A 627 6.49 9.72 22.73
C THR A 627 5.78 9.30 24.00
N THR A 628 4.71 10.03 24.38
CA THR A 628 3.75 9.59 25.39
C THR A 628 2.35 9.58 24.78
N THR A 629 1.62 8.47 24.91
CA THR A 629 0.25 8.34 24.42
C THR A 629 -0.72 8.31 25.58
N ILE A 630 -1.82 9.10 25.52
CA ILE A 630 -2.92 9.09 26.49
C ILE A 630 -4.18 8.60 25.76
N THR A 631 -4.84 7.58 26.31
CA THR A 631 -6.03 6.99 25.71
C THR A 631 -7.04 6.54 26.76
N GLY A 632 -8.29 6.33 26.38
CA GLY A 632 -9.34 5.77 27.26
C GLY A 632 -10.58 6.66 27.41
N ASP A 633 -11.24 6.60 28.59
CA ASP A 633 -12.53 7.26 28.81
C ASP A 633 -12.37 8.71 29.27
N SER A 634 -12.06 8.94 30.54
CA SER A 634 -11.98 10.30 31.13
C SER A 634 -10.77 10.49 32.03
N LEU A 635 -10.03 11.57 31.81
CA LEU A 635 -8.87 11.96 32.59
C LEU A 635 -8.93 13.47 32.89
N GLU A 636 -9.08 13.83 34.17
CA GLU A 636 -9.05 15.20 34.68
C GLU A 636 -7.70 15.48 35.34
N LEU A 637 -6.99 16.48 34.86
CA LEU A 637 -5.67 16.91 35.36
C LEU A 637 -5.75 18.31 35.96
N HIS A 638 -5.40 18.47 37.23
CA HIS A 638 -5.35 19.75 37.94
C HIS A 638 -3.92 20.04 38.39
N GLY A 639 -3.28 21.01 37.77
CA GLY A 639 -1.89 21.39 38.08
C GLY A 639 -1.76 22.68 38.88
N GLY A 640 -0.92 22.71 39.91
CA GLY A 640 -0.53 23.91 40.64
C GLY A 640 0.30 24.89 39.77
N THR A 641 0.90 24.43 38.70
CA THR A 641 1.47 25.23 37.62
C THR A 641 0.81 24.83 36.30
N SER A 642 1.25 23.79 35.66
CA SER A 642 0.63 23.28 34.44
C SER A 642 -0.13 21.97 34.73
N ALA A 643 -1.23 21.69 34.04
CA ALA A 643 -1.83 20.36 34.15
C ALA A 643 -0.94 19.32 33.49
N ILE A 644 -0.44 19.58 32.27
CA ILE A 644 0.59 18.80 31.60
C ILE A 644 1.79 19.72 31.36
N GLY A 645 2.98 19.26 31.76
CA GLY A 645 4.25 19.95 31.52
C GLY A 645 5.34 18.97 31.12
N PHE A 646 6.37 19.47 30.40
CA PHE A 646 7.47 18.65 29.90
C PHE A 646 8.75 18.93 30.70
N ILE A 647 9.58 17.87 30.84
CA ILE A 647 10.89 17.95 31.49
C ILE A 647 11.88 18.49 30.46
N TYR A 648 12.60 19.57 30.82
CA TYR A 648 13.50 20.29 29.92
C TYR A 648 14.60 19.42 29.27
N GLY A 649 14.89 19.72 28.02
CA GLY A 649 16.17 19.35 27.37
C GLY A 649 16.12 18.25 26.32
N ASN A 650 14.95 17.71 25.95
CA ASN A 650 14.83 16.68 24.91
C ASN A 650 13.50 16.79 24.14
N ASP A 651 13.51 16.32 22.90
CA ASP A 651 12.31 16.27 22.05
C ASP A 651 11.23 15.40 22.66
N SER A 652 9.99 15.89 22.65
CA SER A 652 8.85 15.24 23.28
C SER A 652 7.64 15.27 22.36
N HIS A 653 6.91 14.15 22.27
CA HIS A 653 5.71 14.02 21.46
C HIS A 653 4.56 13.48 22.32
N LEU A 654 3.54 14.31 22.55
CA LEU A 654 2.32 13.92 23.27
C LEU A 654 1.22 13.57 22.26
N ILE A 655 0.75 12.34 22.30
CA ILE A 655 -0.35 11.85 21.48
C ILE A 655 -1.58 11.63 22.36
N ILE A 656 -2.70 12.28 22.03
CA ILE A 656 -4.01 11.99 22.62
C ILE A 656 -4.81 11.19 21.62
N ASP A 657 -4.97 9.89 21.89
CA ASP A 657 -5.47 8.91 20.93
C ASP A 657 -6.81 8.31 21.39
N GLY A 658 -7.89 8.61 20.69
CA GLY A 658 -9.21 8.04 20.98
C GLY A 658 -9.73 8.33 22.38
N MET A 659 -9.17 9.32 23.09
CA MET A 659 -9.55 9.70 24.44
C MET A 659 -10.93 10.37 24.44
N ALA A 660 -11.91 9.82 25.16
CA ALA A 660 -13.25 10.38 25.15
C ALA A 660 -13.26 11.81 25.71
N GLU A 661 -12.56 12.05 26.84
CA GLU A 661 -12.39 13.40 27.41
C GLU A 661 -11.10 13.52 28.23
N LEU A 662 -10.19 14.38 27.79
CA LEU A 662 -9.04 14.86 28.57
C LEU A 662 -9.28 16.30 29.00
N THR A 663 -9.36 16.55 30.30
CA THR A 663 -9.44 17.91 30.84
C THR A 663 -8.13 18.26 31.54
N ALA A 664 -7.46 19.33 31.08
CA ALA A 664 -6.17 19.81 31.58
C ALA A 664 -6.32 21.25 32.13
N GLU A 665 -6.50 21.41 33.42
CA GLU A 665 -6.59 22.72 34.08
C GLU A 665 -5.38 22.98 34.98
N GLY A 666 -4.60 23.98 34.62
CA GLY A 666 -3.44 24.40 35.42
C GLY A 666 -3.56 25.83 35.92
N ALA A 667 -2.96 26.10 37.07
CA ALA A 667 -2.97 27.46 37.63
C ALA A 667 -2.34 28.49 36.69
N THR A 668 -1.33 28.08 35.90
CA THR A 668 -0.68 28.96 34.88
C THR A 668 -1.00 28.50 33.47
N HIS A 669 -0.83 27.21 33.18
CA HIS A 669 -1.03 26.66 31.84
C HIS A 669 -1.83 25.35 31.91
N GLY A 670 -2.73 25.08 30.93
CA GLY A 670 -3.34 23.81 30.76
C GLY A 670 -2.34 22.76 30.26
N ILE A 671 -1.81 22.98 29.07
CA ILE A 671 -0.73 22.17 28.48
C ILE A 671 0.43 23.11 28.13
N ARG A 672 1.62 22.78 28.59
CA ARG A 672 2.81 23.60 28.36
C ARG A 672 3.97 22.75 27.85
N GLY A 673 4.48 23.08 26.66
CA GLY A 673 5.67 22.47 26.06
C GLY A 673 6.99 22.91 26.69
N ASN A 674 8.09 22.63 26.02
CA ASN A 674 9.45 22.90 26.48
C ASN A 674 9.85 24.36 26.25
N LEU A 675 10.39 25.04 27.28
CA LEU A 675 10.79 26.45 27.21
C LEU A 675 12.18 26.70 26.61
N ASN A 676 13.01 25.68 26.46
CA ASN A 676 14.40 25.85 26.03
C ASN A 676 14.51 25.56 24.55
N GLY A 677 14.60 26.51 23.69
CA GLY A 677 14.63 26.47 22.21
C GLY A 677 15.65 25.55 21.53
N SER A 678 16.13 24.50 22.22
CA SER A 678 17.00 23.45 21.71
C SER A 678 16.28 22.10 21.59
N SER A 679 15.03 21.98 22.02
CA SER A 679 14.24 20.73 21.94
C SER A 679 12.79 21.02 21.54
N THR A 680 12.20 20.14 20.73
CA THR A 680 10.86 20.31 20.18
C THR A 680 9.80 19.63 21.05
N THR A 681 8.60 20.25 21.12
CA THR A 681 7.42 19.62 21.71
C THR A 681 6.33 19.53 20.67
N GLU A 682 5.89 18.31 20.37
CA GLU A 682 4.77 18.04 19.49
C GLU A 682 3.54 17.62 20.28
N LEU A 683 2.36 18.12 19.90
CA LEU A 683 1.06 17.68 20.38
C LEU A 683 0.25 17.13 19.21
N GLU A 684 -0.14 15.86 19.30
CA GLU A 684 -1.01 15.22 18.33
C GLU A 684 -2.33 14.80 18.97
N VAL A 685 -3.47 15.16 18.36
CA VAL A 685 -4.82 14.76 18.81
C VAL A 685 -5.49 14.02 17.65
N ARG A 686 -5.90 12.75 17.87
CA ARG A 686 -6.40 11.90 16.80
C ARG A 686 -7.50 10.92 17.25
N ASN A 687 -8.07 10.21 16.26
CA ASN A 687 -9.06 9.13 16.47
C ASN A 687 -10.27 9.53 17.32
N GLY A 688 -10.79 10.75 17.09
CA GLY A 688 -11.97 11.24 17.79
C GLY A 688 -11.73 11.73 19.21
N ALA A 689 -10.47 11.89 19.62
CA ALA A 689 -10.12 12.38 20.96
C ALA A 689 -10.62 13.80 21.20
N THR A 690 -11.03 14.08 22.45
CA THR A 690 -11.42 15.42 22.93
C THR A 690 -10.47 15.89 24.01
N VAL A 691 -9.86 17.07 23.82
CA VAL A 691 -8.95 17.72 24.77
C VAL A 691 -9.51 19.08 25.16
N ARG A 692 -9.63 19.34 26.46
CA ARG A 692 -9.97 20.64 27.01
C ARG A 692 -8.82 21.14 27.88
N ALA A 693 -8.29 22.30 27.57
CA ALA A 693 -7.17 22.88 28.29
C ALA A 693 -7.48 24.30 28.76
N LYS A 694 -7.04 24.66 30.00
CA LYS A 694 -7.20 25.98 30.57
C LYS A 694 -6.05 26.34 31.48
N GLY A 695 -5.55 27.55 31.37
CA GLY A 695 -4.54 28.13 32.27
C GLY A 695 -4.66 29.64 32.35
N ALA A 696 -4.35 30.22 33.50
CA ALA A 696 -4.49 31.67 33.70
C ALA A 696 -3.50 32.49 32.86
N THR A 697 -2.33 31.95 32.55
CA THR A 697 -1.33 32.61 31.70
C THR A 697 -1.56 32.29 30.23
N GLN A 698 -1.74 30.99 29.92
CA GLN A 698 -2.10 30.50 28.57
C GLN A 698 -2.67 29.09 28.68
N SER A 699 -3.68 28.79 27.88
CA SER A 699 -4.34 27.48 27.94
C SER A 699 -3.48 26.38 27.32
N ILE A 700 -2.86 26.62 26.16
CA ILE A 700 -1.86 25.75 25.50
C ILE A 700 -0.73 26.62 24.97
N SER A 701 0.52 26.34 25.36
CA SER A 701 1.71 27.13 25.00
C SER A 701 2.95 26.26 24.78
N ASP A 702 3.96 26.87 24.16
CA ASP A 702 5.30 26.28 23.95
C ASP A 702 5.25 24.91 23.22
N ILE A 703 4.28 24.73 22.32
CA ILE A 703 4.12 23.54 21.46
C ILE A 703 4.67 23.89 20.08
N ASP A 704 5.76 23.27 19.65
CA ASP A 704 6.41 23.58 18.37
C ASP A 704 5.62 23.07 17.16
N LYS A 705 4.85 22.01 17.34
CA LYS A 705 3.99 21.46 16.30
C LYS A 705 2.70 20.91 16.88
N LEU A 706 1.57 21.32 16.29
CA LEU A 706 0.25 20.77 16.56
C LEU A 706 -0.23 19.95 15.36
N THR A 707 -0.47 18.66 15.56
CA THR A 707 -1.02 17.76 14.55
C THR A 707 -2.43 17.35 14.93
N LEU A 708 -3.40 17.59 14.03
CA LEU A 708 -4.79 17.24 14.22
C LEU A 708 -5.17 16.11 13.25
N GLY A 709 -5.58 14.99 13.79
CA GLY A 709 -6.03 13.84 13.02
C GLY A 709 -7.31 14.12 12.22
N ALA A 710 -7.67 13.22 11.34
CA ALA A 710 -8.85 13.36 10.49
C ALA A 710 -10.11 13.69 11.31
N GLY A 711 -10.78 14.77 10.94
CA GLY A 711 -12.01 15.23 11.60
C GLY A 711 -11.81 15.87 12.97
N ILE A 712 -10.60 16.16 13.41
CA ILE A 712 -10.30 16.90 14.63
C ILE A 712 -10.00 18.37 14.28
N SER A 713 -10.51 19.28 15.10
CA SER A 713 -10.28 20.73 14.92
C SER A 713 -10.28 21.45 16.27
N LEU A 714 -9.84 22.70 16.27
CA LEU A 714 -10.06 23.63 17.38
C LEU A 714 -11.52 24.04 17.38
N THR A 715 -12.26 23.64 18.40
CA THR A 715 -13.73 23.84 18.48
C THR A 715 -14.13 24.98 19.41
N THR A 716 -13.30 25.30 20.39
CA THR A 716 -13.58 26.35 21.38
C THR A 716 -12.28 27.12 21.71
N PRO A 717 -12.32 28.47 21.77
CA PRO A 717 -13.39 29.34 21.25
C PRO A 717 -13.48 29.27 19.72
N THR A 718 -14.63 29.68 19.18
CA THR A 718 -14.83 29.73 17.73
C THR A 718 -13.80 30.63 17.06
N GLY A 719 -13.11 30.13 16.01
CA GLY A 719 -12.05 30.85 15.30
C GLY A 719 -10.68 30.76 15.99
N ALA A 720 -10.51 29.91 17.00
CA ALA A 720 -9.20 29.61 17.57
C ALA A 720 -8.25 29.05 16.51
N GLN A 721 -6.98 29.43 16.59
CA GLN A 721 -5.93 29.02 15.64
C GLN A 721 -4.63 28.67 16.35
N TYR A 722 -3.86 27.75 15.78
CA TYR A 722 -2.52 27.46 16.22
C TYR A 722 -1.58 28.56 15.69
N LYS A 723 -0.90 29.28 16.59
CA LYS A 723 -0.04 30.38 16.24
C LYS A 723 1.01 30.60 17.35
N ASP A 724 2.22 30.97 16.96
CA ASP A 724 3.31 31.32 17.88
C ASP A 724 3.55 30.24 18.97
N ASN A 725 3.61 28.98 18.55
CA ASN A 725 3.77 27.78 19.40
C ASN A 725 2.69 27.61 20.47
N GLY A 726 1.49 28.11 20.22
CA GLY A 726 0.37 28.00 21.15
C GLY A 726 -0.98 28.16 20.48
N ILE A 727 -2.03 28.25 21.27
CA ILE A 727 -3.37 28.51 20.77
C ILE A 727 -3.78 29.94 21.02
N ALA A 728 -4.18 30.62 19.94
CA ALA A 728 -4.65 32.00 19.92
C ALA A 728 -6.14 32.07 19.50
N ASP A 729 -6.80 33.17 19.87
CA ASP A 729 -8.15 33.49 19.40
C ASP A 729 -8.14 33.94 17.91
N ALA A 730 -9.32 34.28 17.39
CA ALA A 730 -9.47 34.75 16.00
C ALA A 730 -8.71 36.06 15.70
N SER A 731 -8.34 36.86 16.71
CA SER A 731 -7.52 38.06 16.55
C SER A 731 -6.01 37.77 16.56
N GLY A 732 -5.62 36.55 16.90
CA GLY A 732 -4.23 36.14 17.05
C GLY A 732 -3.66 36.38 18.45
N THR A 733 -4.52 36.68 19.45
CA THR A 733 -4.13 36.84 20.84
C THR A 733 -4.13 35.50 21.56
N ALA A 734 -3.06 35.21 22.33
CA ALA A 734 -2.95 33.96 23.09
C ALA A 734 -4.13 33.83 24.08
N ILE A 735 -4.75 32.64 24.12
CA ILE A 735 -5.92 32.37 24.97
C ILE A 735 -5.46 32.12 26.42
N ALA A 736 -5.92 32.95 27.35
CA ALA A 736 -5.57 32.90 28.75
C ALA A 736 -6.84 32.96 29.62
N GLY A 737 -6.92 32.13 30.64
CA GLY A 737 -8.05 32.07 31.57
C GLY A 737 -9.35 31.46 31.03
N GLU A 738 -9.36 31.09 29.74
CA GLU A 738 -10.51 30.49 29.06
C GLU A 738 -10.19 29.05 28.58
N TRP A 739 -11.25 28.28 28.37
CA TRP A 739 -11.09 26.93 27.84
C TRP A 739 -10.76 26.92 26.35
N VAL A 740 -9.73 26.17 25.99
CA VAL A 740 -9.47 25.72 24.62
C VAL A 740 -9.97 24.30 24.50
N GLU A 741 -10.77 24.00 23.46
CA GLU A 741 -11.20 22.64 23.16
C GLU A 741 -10.69 22.23 21.76
N ILE A 742 -10.02 21.08 21.71
CA ILE A 742 -9.59 20.39 20.49
C ILE A 742 -10.37 19.09 20.43
N GLY A 743 -11.09 18.88 19.36
CA GLY A 743 -11.90 17.67 19.25
C GLY A 743 -12.68 17.59 17.93
N PRO A 744 -13.48 16.55 17.77
CA PRO A 744 -14.30 16.41 16.59
C PRO A 744 -15.44 17.45 16.58
N GLN A 745 -15.60 18.14 15.45
CA GLN A 745 -16.74 19.03 15.25
C GLN A 745 -18.04 18.23 15.31
N LYS A 746 -18.98 18.67 16.14
CA LYS A 746 -20.29 18.02 16.32
C LYS A 746 -21.29 18.61 15.35
N TYR A 747 -21.98 17.76 14.62
CA TYR A 747 -23.07 18.16 13.73
C TYR A 747 -24.42 17.96 14.41
N ALA A 748 -25.38 18.79 14.07
CA ALA A 748 -26.76 18.68 14.59
C ALA A 748 -27.53 17.57 13.83
N LEU A 749 -26.97 16.39 13.80
CA LEU A 749 -27.46 15.19 13.12
C LEU A 749 -27.17 13.95 13.97
N TRP A 750 -28.22 13.16 14.27
CA TRP A 750 -28.10 11.93 15.06
C TRP A 750 -28.76 10.77 14.35
N ILE A 751 -28.18 9.57 14.46
CA ILE A 751 -28.80 8.30 14.10
C ILE A 751 -28.77 7.37 15.33
N CYS A 752 -29.93 6.85 15.74
CA CYS A 752 -30.10 5.97 16.91
C CYS A 752 -29.38 6.54 18.16
N GLY A 753 -29.61 7.82 18.46
CA GLY A 753 -29.00 8.51 19.58
C GLY A 753 -27.51 8.86 19.44
N LYS A 754 -26.80 8.35 18.43
CA LYS A 754 -25.41 8.71 18.16
C LYS A 754 -25.31 9.95 17.29
N GLN A 755 -24.53 10.93 17.75
CA GLN A 755 -24.29 12.17 17.02
C GLN A 755 -23.23 12.01 15.93
N PHE A 756 -23.48 12.56 14.74
CA PHE A 756 -22.45 12.73 13.73
C PHE A 756 -21.45 13.80 14.17
N THR A 757 -20.19 13.45 13.96
CA THR A 757 -19.05 14.35 14.17
C THR A 757 -18.11 14.25 12.97
N SER A 758 -17.18 15.19 12.82
CA SER A 758 -16.18 15.14 11.77
C SER A 758 -15.29 13.89 11.83
N ALA A 759 -15.16 13.27 13.01
CA ALA A 759 -14.37 12.05 13.16
C ALA A 759 -15.09 10.77 12.69
N ASN A 760 -16.45 10.77 12.67
CA ASN A 760 -17.26 9.62 12.24
C ASN A 760 -18.10 9.88 10.97
N SER A 761 -17.90 11.03 10.33
CA SER A 761 -18.71 11.46 9.19
C SER A 761 -18.52 10.59 7.93
N SER A 762 -17.36 10.00 7.73
CA SER A 762 -17.07 9.10 6.60
C SER A 762 -17.75 7.73 6.70
N GLY A 763 -18.15 7.32 7.90
CA GLY A 763 -18.87 6.06 8.11
C GLY A 763 -19.21 5.86 9.58
N MET A 764 -20.47 6.10 9.94
CA MET A 764 -20.95 5.89 11.31
C MET A 764 -21.31 4.43 11.56
N THR A 765 -20.76 3.84 12.61
CA THR A 765 -21.16 2.52 13.10
C THR A 765 -22.26 2.64 14.14
N VAL A 766 -23.38 1.99 13.88
CA VAL A 766 -24.52 1.91 14.81
C VAL A 766 -24.72 0.44 15.19
N PRO A 767 -24.97 0.11 16.48
CA PRO A 767 -25.28 -1.27 16.86
C PRO A 767 -26.48 -1.81 16.07
N ASN A 768 -26.42 -3.08 15.66
CA ASN A 768 -27.47 -3.76 14.90
C ASN A 768 -27.78 -3.12 13.53
N SER A 769 -26.86 -2.37 12.94
CA SER A 769 -27.00 -1.84 11.59
C SER A 769 -26.30 -2.71 10.54
N GLN A 770 -26.81 -2.62 9.31
CA GLN A 770 -26.17 -3.13 8.08
C GLN A 770 -25.94 -1.97 7.11
N GLY A 771 -25.00 -2.10 6.18
CA GLY A 771 -24.65 -1.02 5.26
C GLY A 771 -23.90 0.12 5.95
N THR A 772 -23.89 1.28 5.32
CA THR A 772 -23.14 2.46 5.81
C THR A 772 -24.00 3.71 5.84
N ALA A 773 -23.78 4.55 6.86
CA ALA A 773 -24.31 5.91 6.93
C ALA A 773 -23.12 6.88 7.03
N SER A 774 -23.01 7.82 6.10
CA SER A 774 -21.95 8.84 6.07
C SER A 774 -22.56 10.24 5.88
N TYR A 775 -21.89 11.25 6.42
CA TYR A 775 -22.33 12.63 6.32
C TYR A 775 -21.23 13.53 5.77
N ASP A 776 -21.57 14.27 4.71
CA ASP A 776 -20.73 15.30 4.14
C ASP A 776 -21.22 16.67 4.62
N ALA A 777 -20.41 17.37 5.38
CA ALA A 777 -20.74 18.66 5.97
C ALA A 777 -20.69 19.81 4.98
N GLU A 778 -19.89 19.71 3.91
CA GLU A 778 -19.78 20.75 2.88
C GLU A 778 -21.07 20.84 2.04
N THR A 779 -21.63 19.69 1.71
CA THR A 779 -22.87 19.58 0.94
C THR A 779 -24.10 19.37 1.80
N SER A 780 -23.97 19.30 3.13
CA SER A 780 -25.03 18.93 4.07
C SER A 780 -25.74 17.64 3.67
N THR A 781 -25.00 16.63 3.17
CA THR A 781 -25.58 15.40 2.64
C THR A 781 -25.34 14.21 3.54
N LEU A 782 -26.41 13.60 4.04
CA LEU A 782 -26.39 12.29 4.68
C LEU A 782 -26.59 11.20 3.63
N THR A 783 -25.61 10.35 3.40
CA THR A 783 -25.71 9.22 2.46
C THR A 783 -25.99 7.93 3.24
N LEU A 784 -27.07 7.25 2.88
CA LEU A 784 -27.44 5.92 3.37
C LEU A 784 -27.19 4.91 2.24
N ASN A 785 -26.20 4.05 2.39
CA ASN A 785 -25.85 3.07 1.38
C ASN A 785 -26.16 1.66 1.88
N GLY A 786 -27.27 1.09 1.40
CA GLY A 786 -27.79 -0.18 1.88
C GLY A 786 -28.00 -0.21 3.39
N PHE A 787 -28.25 0.95 4.01
CA PHE A 787 -28.29 1.11 5.47
C PHE A 787 -29.57 0.59 6.05
N GLY A 788 -29.46 -0.46 6.88
CA GLY A 788 -30.58 -1.05 7.58
C GLY A 788 -30.33 -1.04 9.09
N VAL A 789 -31.27 -0.48 9.87
CA VAL A 789 -31.17 -0.44 11.33
C VAL A 789 -32.55 -0.48 11.97
N TYR A 790 -32.62 -1.09 13.18
CA TYR A 790 -33.80 -1.03 14.00
C TYR A 790 -33.50 -0.55 15.43
N THR A 791 -34.42 0.16 16.05
CA THR A 791 -34.31 0.58 17.45
C THR A 791 -35.64 0.35 18.19
N GLN A 792 -35.52 0.04 19.49
CA GLN A 792 -36.65 -0.03 20.43
C GLN A 792 -36.73 1.24 21.31
N ASP A 793 -35.91 2.23 21.06
CA ASP A 793 -35.91 3.49 21.80
C ASP A 793 -37.15 4.34 21.45
N SER A 794 -37.59 5.18 22.37
CA SER A 794 -38.68 6.14 22.17
C SER A 794 -38.20 7.42 21.44
N GLU A 795 -36.89 7.63 21.39
CA GLU A 795 -36.29 8.76 20.67
C GLU A 795 -36.41 8.57 19.14
N PRO A 796 -36.38 9.65 18.37
CA PRO A 796 -36.35 9.57 16.92
C PRO A 796 -35.11 8.82 16.44
N MET A 797 -35.29 7.93 15.46
CA MET A 797 -34.19 7.16 14.92
C MET A 797 -33.17 8.03 14.17
N LEU A 798 -33.66 8.95 13.36
CA LEU A 798 -32.87 10.00 12.72
C LEU A 798 -33.39 11.34 13.18
N ARG A 799 -32.54 12.19 13.78
CA ARG A 799 -32.90 13.54 14.20
C ARG A 799 -31.91 14.54 13.64
N SER A 800 -32.40 15.66 13.08
CA SER A 800 -31.54 16.73 12.61
C SER A 800 -32.22 18.10 12.68
N SER A 801 -31.40 19.15 12.89
CA SER A 801 -31.75 20.55 12.72
C SER A 801 -30.88 21.27 11.68
N ILE A 802 -30.13 20.53 10.86
CA ILE A 802 -29.28 21.11 9.82
C ILE A 802 -30.14 21.67 8.70
N ASP A 803 -30.07 22.97 8.46
CA ASP A 803 -30.81 23.61 7.35
C ASP A 803 -30.32 23.09 6.01
N GLY A 804 -31.26 22.72 5.12
CA GLY A 804 -30.92 22.20 3.78
C GLY A 804 -30.38 20.77 3.77
N LEU A 805 -30.61 19.97 4.82
CA LEU A 805 -30.15 18.58 4.86
C LEU A 805 -30.65 17.78 3.66
N VAL A 806 -29.74 17.10 2.98
CA VAL A 806 -30.06 16.14 1.91
C VAL A 806 -29.84 14.73 2.42
N ILE A 807 -30.86 13.89 2.36
CA ILE A 807 -30.74 12.44 2.60
C ILE A 807 -30.67 11.76 1.24
N LYS A 808 -29.46 11.29 0.88
CA LYS A 808 -29.19 10.55 -0.35
C LYS A 808 -29.17 9.05 -0.09
N VAL A 809 -30.00 8.30 -0.78
CA VAL A 809 -30.11 6.85 -0.62
C VAL A 809 -29.47 6.15 -1.82
N ILE A 810 -28.59 5.18 -1.54
CA ILE A 810 -27.96 4.31 -2.55
C ILE A 810 -28.37 2.88 -2.23
N GLY A 811 -28.94 2.19 -3.21
CA GLY A 811 -29.54 0.87 -3.00
C GLY A 811 -30.80 0.94 -2.13
N THR A 812 -31.10 -0.11 -1.38
CA THR A 812 -32.25 -0.14 -0.47
C THR A 812 -31.81 0.08 0.98
N SER A 813 -32.37 1.10 1.63
CA SER A 813 -32.14 1.39 3.04
C SER A 813 -33.45 1.25 3.85
N THR A 814 -33.37 0.76 5.08
CA THR A 814 -34.53 0.51 5.94
C THR A 814 -34.29 1.04 7.36
N LEU A 815 -35.17 1.92 7.82
CA LEU A 815 -35.16 2.48 9.17
C LEU A 815 -36.43 2.00 9.90
N LEU A 816 -36.26 1.21 10.96
CA LEU A 816 -37.36 0.64 11.75
C LEU A 816 -37.34 1.14 13.22
N ALA A 817 -38.18 2.07 13.55
CA ALA A 817 -38.37 2.60 14.90
C ALA A 817 -39.58 1.94 15.61
N VAL A 818 -39.35 1.06 16.60
CA VAL A 818 -40.43 0.29 17.23
C VAL A 818 -41.25 1.15 18.18
N LEU A 819 -40.67 2.12 18.91
CA LEU A 819 -41.37 2.98 19.88
C LEU A 819 -41.27 4.47 19.53
N GLY A 820 -40.49 4.86 18.55
CA GLY A 820 -40.20 6.25 18.17
C GLY A 820 -40.71 6.65 16.79
N THR A 821 -40.35 7.87 16.39
CA THR A 821 -40.50 8.41 15.04
C THR A 821 -39.29 7.98 14.22
N THR A 822 -39.47 7.72 12.90
CA THR A 822 -38.31 7.32 12.06
C THR A 822 -37.43 8.53 11.80
N ILE A 823 -37.97 9.62 11.30
CA ILE A 823 -37.22 10.86 11.01
C ILE A 823 -37.91 12.03 11.72
N GLU A 824 -37.18 12.72 12.61
CA GLU A 824 -37.59 14.02 13.17
C GLU A 824 -36.64 15.11 12.63
N TYR A 825 -37.23 16.12 12.04
CA TYR A 825 -36.46 17.19 11.42
C TYR A 825 -36.95 18.55 11.86
N SER A 826 -36.04 19.38 12.39
CA SER A 826 -36.35 20.73 12.85
C SER A 826 -35.64 21.85 12.10
N GLY A 827 -34.91 21.54 11.04
CA GLY A 827 -34.32 22.52 10.12
C GLY A 827 -35.34 23.12 9.16
N LYS A 828 -34.90 23.99 8.23
CA LYS A 828 -35.73 24.71 7.31
C LYS A 828 -36.19 23.85 6.14
N ASP A 829 -35.29 23.19 5.44
CA ASP A 829 -35.56 22.40 4.23
C ASP A 829 -34.90 21.03 4.35
N LEU A 830 -35.66 19.95 4.18
CA LEU A 830 -35.20 18.57 4.12
C LEU A 830 -35.43 18.05 2.70
N THR A 831 -34.38 17.47 2.10
CA THR A 831 -34.50 16.82 0.80
C THR A 831 -34.19 15.32 0.92
N ILE A 832 -34.99 14.46 0.34
CA ILE A 832 -34.76 13.01 0.24
C ILE A 832 -34.68 12.64 -1.24
N THR A 833 -33.62 11.94 -1.63
CA THR A 833 -33.35 11.57 -3.02
C THR A 833 -32.64 10.23 -3.12
N GLY A 834 -32.70 9.55 -4.29
CA GLY A 834 -31.96 8.34 -4.59
C GLY A 834 -32.79 7.10 -4.84
N ASP A 835 -32.29 5.91 -4.44
CA ASP A 835 -32.93 4.63 -4.82
C ASP A 835 -34.16 4.29 -3.95
N SER A 836 -34.05 3.46 -2.91
CA SER A 836 -35.19 2.96 -2.14
C SER A 836 -35.02 3.17 -0.65
N LEU A 837 -35.99 3.79 0.01
CA LEU A 837 -35.98 4.04 1.45
C LEU A 837 -37.28 3.52 2.08
N ASN A 838 -37.16 2.65 3.07
CA ASN A 838 -38.25 2.12 3.86
C ASN A 838 -38.21 2.73 5.27
N LEU A 839 -39.25 3.40 5.66
CA LEU A 839 -39.45 4.01 7.00
C LEU A 839 -40.60 3.29 7.68
N ILE A 840 -40.35 2.64 8.82
CA ILE A 840 -41.36 1.89 9.58
C ILE A 840 -41.33 2.35 11.02
N SER A 841 -42.48 2.80 11.56
CA SER A 841 -42.55 3.36 12.91
C SER A 841 -43.88 3.12 13.62
N ASN A 842 -43.86 3.16 14.97
CA ASN A 842 -45.05 3.17 15.79
C ASN A 842 -45.58 4.59 16.07
N LYS A 843 -44.85 5.61 15.67
CA LYS A 843 -45.30 7.03 15.74
C LYS A 843 -45.33 7.57 14.32
N GLU A 844 -44.83 8.77 14.11
CA GLU A 844 -44.75 9.37 12.79
C GLU A 844 -43.61 8.75 11.96
N GLY A 845 -43.78 8.61 10.65
CA GLY A 845 -42.74 8.23 9.73
C GLY A 845 -41.76 9.38 9.56
N ILE A 846 -42.23 10.53 9.09
CA ILE A 846 -41.47 11.77 8.97
C ILE A 846 -42.19 12.86 9.71
N TYR A 847 -41.54 13.47 10.70
CA TYR A 847 -42.10 14.58 11.47
C TYR A 847 -41.25 15.84 11.32
N MET A 848 -41.85 16.89 10.75
CA MET A 848 -41.25 18.21 10.58
C MET A 848 -41.57 19.04 11.82
N SER A 849 -40.63 19.07 12.81
CA SER A 849 -40.90 19.51 14.20
C SER A 849 -40.65 21.01 14.47
N ASN A 850 -40.13 21.80 13.50
CA ASN A 850 -39.88 23.23 13.72
C ASN A 850 -41.18 24.06 13.74
N SER A 851 -41.54 24.58 14.89
CA SER A 851 -42.75 25.37 15.07
C SER A 851 -42.59 26.89 14.90
N LEU A 852 -41.39 27.34 14.58
CA LEU A 852 -41.07 28.77 14.48
C LEU A 852 -40.87 29.26 13.06
N LEU A 853 -40.48 28.39 12.14
CA LEU A 853 -40.16 28.71 10.75
C LEU A 853 -40.98 27.84 9.79
N SER A 854 -41.29 28.41 8.60
CA SER A 854 -41.81 27.61 7.49
C SER A 854 -40.72 26.67 7.01
N ASN A 855 -41.05 25.43 6.77
CA ASN A 855 -40.12 24.42 6.27
C ASN A 855 -40.70 23.62 5.13
N ASN A 856 -39.81 23.02 4.33
CA ASN A 856 -40.18 22.19 3.20
C ASN A 856 -39.62 20.76 3.35
N LEU A 857 -40.45 19.80 3.02
CA LEU A 857 -39.99 18.45 2.76
C LEU A 857 -39.97 18.25 1.24
N ASN A 858 -38.80 18.10 0.69
CA ASN A 858 -38.58 17.91 -0.77
C ASN A 858 -38.23 16.45 -1.03
N ILE A 859 -39.02 15.77 -1.84
CA ILE A 859 -38.74 14.41 -2.30
C ILE A 859 -38.45 14.50 -3.78
N GLN A 860 -37.21 14.25 -4.17
CA GLN A 860 -36.71 14.51 -5.53
C GLN A 860 -36.04 13.29 -6.11
N ASN A 861 -36.42 12.86 -7.31
CA ASN A 861 -35.83 11.74 -8.04
C ASN A 861 -35.66 10.47 -7.17
N MET A 862 -36.66 10.23 -6.31
CA MET A 862 -36.65 9.07 -5.41
C MET A 862 -37.29 7.88 -6.09
N LYS A 863 -36.54 6.79 -6.29
CA LYS A 863 -37.06 5.60 -6.99
C LYS A 863 -38.20 4.96 -6.22
N ASN A 864 -38.07 4.75 -4.92
CA ASN A 864 -39.13 4.25 -4.05
C ASN A 864 -39.00 4.84 -2.65
N LEU A 865 -40.06 5.36 -2.10
CA LEU A 865 -40.18 5.72 -0.67
C LEU A 865 -41.42 5.03 -0.07
N TYR A 866 -41.18 4.14 0.88
CA TYR A 866 -42.24 3.47 1.63
C TYR A 866 -42.25 3.99 3.06
N VAL A 867 -43.39 4.50 3.50
CA VAL A 867 -43.56 4.96 4.88
C VAL A 867 -44.78 4.24 5.47
N VAL A 868 -44.54 3.41 6.49
CA VAL A 868 -45.55 2.69 7.25
C VAL A 868 -45.48 3.11 8.69
N SER A 869 -46.56 3.69 9.22
CA SER A 869 -46.57 4.22 10.57
C SER A 869 -47.95 4.05 11.27
N PHE A 870 -47.96 4.02 12.61
CA PHE A 870 -49.19 4.09 13.40
C PHE A 870 -49.62 5.52 13.58
N GLY A 871 -48.73 6.52 13.59
CA GLY A 871 -49.07 7.94 13.46
C GLY A 871 -49.21 8.35 12.00
N ALA A 872 -49.06 9.63 11.69
CA ALA A 872 -49.04 10.10 10.29
C ALA A 872 -47.78 9.64 9.59
N ALA A 873 -47.86 9.26 8.34
CA ALA A 873 -46.68 8.91 7.54
C ALA A 873 -45.77 10.14 7.33
N VAL A 874 -46.36 11.27 6.97
CA VAL A 874 -45.72 12.59 6.99
C VAL A 874 -46.58 13.56 7.78
N LYS A 875 -46.01 14.15 8.83
CA LYS A 875 -46.65 15.13 9.69
C LYS A 875 -45.92 16.46 9.64
N GLY A 876 -46.64 17.48 9.26
CA GLY A 876 -46.18 18.88 9.32
C GLY A 876 -46.19 19.45 10.75
N ASN A 877 -45.70 20.66 10.87
CA ASN A 877 -45.78 21.42 12.12
C ASN A 877 -46.88 22.48 12.12
N VAL A 878 -47.36 22.79 13.31
CA VAL A 878 -48.42 23.77 13.51
C VAL A 878 -47.92 24.85 14.47
N ARG A 879 -47.99 26.10 14.01
CA ARG A 879 -47.75 27.27 14.89
C ARG A 879 -48.99 27.68 15.61
N VAL A 880 -48.94 27.70 16.94
CA VAL A 880 -50.03 28.16 17.82
C VAL A 880 -49.70 29.56 18.33
N LEU A 881 -50.44 30.57 17.85
CA LEU A 881 -50.34 31.94 18.32
C LEU A 881 -51.50 32.23 19.26
N ARG A 882 -51.21 32.52 20.55
CA ARG A 882 -52.16 33.07 21.48
C ARG A 882 -52.25 34.60 21.31
N LEU A 883 -53.36 35.09 20.82
CA LEU A 883 -53.62 36.52 20.74
C LEU A 883 -53.99 37.07 22.15
N SER A 884 -53.65 38.35 22.39
CA SER A 884 -54.00 39.06 23.60
C SER A 884 -55.52 39.05 23.93
N THR A 885 -56.34 38.70 22.98
CA THR A 885 -57.79 38.53 23.09
C THR A 885 -58.26 37.17 23.56
N GLY A 886 -57.33 36.25 23.92
CA GLY A 886 -57.59 34.84 24.31
C GLY A 886 -57.92 33.89 23.18
N ARG A 887 -57.98 34.37 21.91
CA ARG A 887 -58.16 33.48 20.75
C ARG A 887 -56.84 32.84 20.33
N THR A 888 -56.87 31.55 20.00
CA THR A 888 -55.77 30.78 19.45
C THR A 888 -55.92 30.75 17.94
N MET A 889 -54.92 31.19 17.22
CA MET A 889 -54.79 30.96 15.76
C MET A 889 -53.77 29.87 15.55
N THR A 890 -54.08 28.89 14.70
CA THR A 890 -53.18 27.86 14.23
C THR A 890 -52.85 28.10 12.76
N SER A 891 -51.58 27.94 12.38
CA SER A 891 -51.18 27.94 10.98
C SER A 891 -50.21 26.80 10.75
N ASN A 892 -50.42 26.03 9.69
CA ASN A 892 -49.52 24.99 9.26
C ASN A 892 -48.36 25.60 8.48
N LEU A 893 -47.13 25.15 8.70
CA LEU A 893 -45.93 25.76 8.16
C LEU A 893 -45.20 24.87 7.18
N THR A 894 -45.51 23.57 7.12
CA THR A 894 -44.77 22.61 6.29
C THR A 894 -45.41 22.47 4.92
N THR A 895 -44.63 22.58 3.88
CA THR A 895 -44.99 22.26 2.48
C THR A 895 -44.28 20.97 2.06
N LEU A 896 -45.02 20.02 1.49
CA LEU A 896 -44.46 18.81 0.87
C LEU A 896 -44.36 19.04 -0.66
N ASN A 897 -43.15 19.03 -1.16
CA ASN A 897 -42.86 19.10 -2.59
C ASN A 897 -42.35 17.73 -3.09
N VAL A 898 -42.96 17.22 -4.15
CA VAL A 898 -42.52 15.98 -4.82
C VAL A 898 -42.19 16.31 -6.27
N SER A 899 -40.97 15.95 -6.70
CA SER A 899 -40.51 16.21 -8.06
C SER A 899 -39.60 15.10 -8.58
N GLY A 900 -39.42 15.06 -9.88
CA GLY A 900 -38.61 14.07 -10.60
C GLY A 900 -39.47 12.94 -11.18
N PRO A 901 -39.24 12.60 -12.45
CA PRO A 901 -40.09 11.66 -13.19
C PRO A 901 -40.10 10.24 -12.65
N THR A 902 -39.08 9.87 -11.90
CA THR A 902 -38.93 8.51 -11.30
C THR A 902 -39.49 8.42 -9.88
N SER A 903 -39.99 9.51 -9.29
CA SER A 903 -40.42 9.49 -7.88
C SER A 903 -41.65 8.59 -7.67
N THR A 904 -41.53 7.61 -6.79
CA THR A 904 -42.60 6.70 -6.38
C THR A 904 -42.69 6.70 -4.88
N LEU A 905 -43.87 7.06 -4.34
CA LEU A 905 -44.05 7.22 -2.90
C LEU A 905 -45.25 6.39 -2.45
N GLU A 906 -45.09 5.67 -1.35
CA GLU A 906 -46.16 4.90 -0.73
C GLU A 906 -46.21 5.23 0.76
N PHE A 907 -47.30 5.76 1.21
CA PHE A 907 -47.58 6.13 2.59
C PHE A 907 -48.76 5.31 3.13
N SER A 908 -48.58 4.62 4.26
CA SER A 908 -49.59 3.85 4.95
C SER A 908 -49.55 4.14 6.43
N SER A 909 -50.72 4.46 7.03
CA SER A 909 -50.79 4.85 8.43
C SER A 909 -52.16 4.55 9.01
N SER A 910 -52.30 4.49 10.34
CA SER A 910 -53.59 4.41 11.04
C SER A 910 -54.26 5.78 11.31
N SER A 911 -53.53 6.86 11.02
CA SER A 911 -53.97 8.27 11.01
C SER A 911 -53.90 8.81 9.59
N PRO A 912 -54.40 10.02 9.27
CA PRO A 912 -54.22 10.57 7.93
C PRO A 912 -52.75 10.49 7.47
N SER A 913 -52.51 9.89 6.30
CA SER A 913 -51.15 9.62 5.82
C SER A 913 -50.34 10.90 5.65
N LEU A 914 -50.98 11.95 5.16
CA LEU A 914 -50.38 13.28 5.02
C LEU A 914 -51.23 14.25 5.77
N CYS A 915 -50.74 14.84 6.89
CA CYS A 915 -51.51 15.74 7.71
C CYS A 915 -50.69 16.91 8.25
N ASP A 916 -51.39 17.96 8.70
CA ASP A 916 -50.81 19.19 9.24
C ASP A 916 -49.87 19.91 8.29
N LEU A 917 -50.05 19.71 6.99
CA LEU A 917 -49.27 20.35 5.93
C LEU A 917 -49.94 21.68 5.46
N ASN A 918 -49.12 22.66 5.06
CA ASN A 918 -49.59 23.88 4.46
C ASN A 918 -50.04 23.64 3.00
N ASN A 919 -49.23 22.84 2.26
CA ASN A 919 -49.51 22.54 0.83
C ASN A 919 -48.86 21.23 0.41
N LEU A 920 -49.42 20.64 -0.67
CA LEU A 920 -48.85 19.49 -1.38
C LEU A 920 -48.61 19.90 -2.83
N ASN A 921 -47.34 19.97 -3.26
CA ASN A 921 -46.97 20.33 -4.62
C ASN A 921 -46.43 19.10 -5.34
N LEU A 922 -47.02 18.72 -6.45
CA LEU A 922 -46.58 17.62 -7.32
C LEU A 922 -46.14 18.19 -8.65
N SER A 923 -44.97 17.81 -9.15
CA SER A 923 -44.42 18.25 -10.44
C SER A 923 -44.04 17.05 -11.34
N ASP A 924 -43.60 17.31 -12.52
CA ASP A 924 -43.10 16.30 -13.48
C ASP A 924 -44.14 15.23 -13.87
N GLY A 925 -45.43 15.60 -13.90
CA GLY A 925 -46.54 14.67 -14.24
C GLY A 925 -46.86 13.68 -13.14
N LEU A 926 -46.37 13.90 -11.90
CA LEU A 926 -46.75 13.14 -10.73
C LEU A 926 -48.16 13.43 -10.28
N SER A 927 -48.86 12.42 -9.76
CA SER A 927 -50.23 12.56 -9.21
C SER A 927 -50.43 11.59 -8.05
N VAL A 928 -51.47 11.86 -7.24
CA VAL A 928 -51.93 10.87 -6.26
C VAL A 928 -52.71 9.80 -7.02
N ILE A 929 -52.15 8.60 -7.08
CA ILE A 929 -52.75 7.50 -7.84
C ILE A 929 -53.73 6.71 -6.97
N VAL A 930 -53.51 6.62 -5.67
CA VAL A 930 -54.43 5.96 -4.74
C VAL A 930 -54.49 6.78 -3.45
N PRO A 931 -55.68 7.21 -2.94
CA PRO A 931 -56.98 7.06 -3.63
C PRO A 931 -57.02 7.87 -4.92
N LEU A 932 -57.64 7.33 -5.94
CA LEU A 932 -57.80 8.04 -7.21
C LEU A 932 -58.65 9.31 -6.99
N GLU A 933 -58.31 10.42 -7.68
CA GLU A 933 -58.96 11.74 -7.54
C GLU A 933 -58.91 12.31 -6.09
N ALA A 934 -57.90 11.87 -5.30
CA ALA A 934 -57.75 12.43 -3.94
C ALA A 934 -57.44 13.92 -4.02
N GLN A 935 -58.00 14.68 -3.08
CA GLN A 935 -57.81 16.12 -2.96
C GLN A 935 -57.08 16.46 -1.65
N PHE A 936 -56.19 17.43 -1.69
CA PHE A 936 -55.57 17.99 -0.51
C PHE A 936 -56.49 19.08 0.05
N SER A 937 -57.20 18.82 1.14
CA SER A 937 -58.18 19.68 1.75
C SER A 937 -58.06 19.75 3.27
N GLY A 938 -58.31 20.94 3.86
CA GLY A 938 -58.21 21.12 5.29
C GLY A 938 -56.86 20.69 5.91
N HIS A 939 -55.73 20.84 5.15
CA HIS A 939 -54.38 20.46 5.55
C HIS A 939 -54.12 18.94 5.65
N LYS A 940 -54.92 18.13 5.00
CA LYS A 940 -54.86 16.68 4.94
C LYS A 940 -55.18 16.18 3.54
N LEU A 941 -54.68 14.98 3.22
CA LEU A 941 -55.09 14.28 2.04
C LEU A 941 -56.43 13.57 2.27
N CYS A 942 -57.42 13.81 1.41
CA CYS A 942 -58.73 13.21 1.49
C CYS A 942 -59.06 12.46 0.18
N ALA A 943 -59.78 11.35 0.25
CA ALA A 943 -60.38 10.66 -0.88
C ALA A 943 -61.45 11.56 -1.56
N SER A 944 -61.92 11.16 -2.75
CA SER A 944 -62.92 11.90 -3.49
C SER A 944 -64.28 12.06 -2.75
N ASP A 945 -64.61 11.22 -1.80
CA ASP A 945 -65.77 11.28 -0.91
C ASP A 945 -65.51 12.18 0.31
N GLY A 946 -64.40 12.83 0.47
CA GLY A 946 -64.04 13.69 1.58
C GLY A 946 -63.50 12.97 2.82
N THR A 947 -63.41 11.67 2.83
CA THR A 947 -62.79 10.92 3.97
C THR A 947 -61.26 11.10 4.00
N GLU A 948 -60.68 11.17 5.20
CA GLU A 948 -59.24 11.29 5.38
C GLU A 948 -58.52 10.03 4.89
N ALA A 949 -57.53 10.20 4.02
CA ALA A 949 -56.81 9.09 3.45
C ALA A 949 -55.73 8.55 4.40
N THR A 950 -55.88 7.32 4.83
CA THR A 950 -54.85 6.62 5.64
C THR A 950 -53.77 5.90 4.79
N TYR A 951 -53.98 5.91 3.50
CA TYR A 951 -53.05 5.38 2.49
C TYR A 951 -52.93 6.36 1.31
N ALA A 952 -51.72 6.59 0.87
CA ALA A 952 -51.49 7.39 -0.34
C ALA A 952 -50.37 6.78 -1.18
N TYR A 953 -50.58 6.77 -2.50
CA TYR A 953 -49.58 6.35 -3.46
C TYR A 953 -49.42 7.46 -4.50
N ILE A 954 -48.22 8.01 -4.58
CA ILE A 954 -47.87 9.10 -5.51
C ILE A 954 -46.86 8.58 -6.54
N GLY A 955 -47.09 8.87 -7.80
CA GLY A 955 -46.23 8.47 -8.88
C GLY A 955 -46.68 8.99 -10.23
N LYS A 956 -46.00 8.64 -11.29
CA LYS A 956 -46.40 8.98 -12.67
C LYS A 956 -47.33 7.92 -13.21
N LEU A 957 -48.58 8.28 -13.40
CA LEU A 957 -49.61 7.36 -13.92
C LEU A 957 -49.23 6.97 -15.36
N GLY A 958 -49.30 5.68 -15.67
CA GLY A 958 -48.91 5.13 -16.97
C GLY A 958 -47.46 4.64 -17.11
N ASP A 959 -46.60 5.00 -16.21
CA ASP A 959 -45.20 4.53 -16.16
C ASP A 959 -45.11 3.12 -15.56
N ALA A 960 -45.46 2.12 -16.38
CA ALA A 960 -45.62 0.73 -15.97
C ALA A 960 -44.29 0.02 -15.72
N ASN A 961 -43.22 0.46 -16.36
CA ASN A 961 -41.85 -0.08 -16.18
C ASN A 961 -41.03 0.67 -15.12
N ASN A 962 -41.56 1.77 -14.60
CA ASN A 962 -40.93 2.60 -13.58
C ASN A 962 -39.60 3.26 -14.00
N ASP A 963 -39.48 3.63 -15.28
CA ASP A 963 -38.29 4.29 -15.83
C ASP A 963 -38.42 5.84 -15.78
N GLY A 964 -39.57 6.36 -15.33
CA GLY A 964 -39.83 7.78 -15.20
C GLY A 964 -40.45 8.42 -16.44
N SER A 965 -40.74 7.64 -17.49
CA SER A 965 -41.34 8.12 -18.74
C SER A 965 -42.60 7.31 -19.07
N VAL A 966 -43.59 7.90 -19.70
CA VAL A 966 -44.77 7.18 -20.25
C VAL A 966 -44.52 6.98 -21.74
N THR A 967 -44.30 5.77 -22.16
CA THR A 967 -43.89 5.41 -23.54
C THR A 967 -44.64 4.17 -24.06
N MET A 968 -44.41 3.80 -25.32
CA MET A 968 -44.89 2.54 -25.86
C MET A 968 -44.30 1.31 -25.18
N ALA A 969 -43.16 1.46 -24.49
CA ALA A 969 -42.58 0.36 -23.71
C ALA A 969 -43.46 0.03 -22.51
N ASP A 970 -44.10 1.01 -21.87
CA ASP A 970 -45.02 0.82 -20.76
C ASP A 970 -46.30 0.12 -21.20
N ALA A 971 -46.85 0.55 -22.33
CA ALA A 971 -48.00 -0.13 -22.91
C ALA A 971 -47.70 -1.57 -23.27
N ASN A 972 -46.55 -1.84 -23.86
CA ASN A 972 -46.09 -3.21 -24.16
C ASN A 972 -45.86 -4.03 -22.89
N MET A 973 -45.39 -3.42 -21.81
CA MET A 973 -45.19 -4.11 -20.51
C MET A 973 -46.54 -4.48 -19.90
N VAL A 974 -47.58 -3.63 -20.01
CA VAL A 974 -48.97 -3.97 -19.59
C VAL A 974 -49.53 -5.12 -20.44
N VAL A 975 -49.33 -5.08 -21.76
CA VAL A 975 -49.75 -6.20 -22.66
C VAL A 975 -49.04 -7.49 -22.27
N ASN A 976 -47.75 -7.45 -22.05
CA ASN A 976 -46.99 -8.63 -21.65
C ASN A 976 -47.43 -9.16 -20.29
N TYR A 977 -47.73 -8.27 -19.33
CA TYR A 977 -48.24 -8.66 -18.02
C TYR A 977 -49.62 -9.31 -18.16
N PHE A 978 -50.50 -8.75 -19.02
CA PHE A 978 -51.81 -9.34 -19.25
C PHE A 978 -51.77 -10.71 -19.93
N LEU A 979 -50.86 -10.91 -20.90
CA LEU A 979 -50.73 -12.13 -21.67
C LEU A 979 -49.89 -13.19 -20.96
N SER A 980 -49.10 -12.85 -19.95
CA SER A 980 -48.23 -13.79 -19.26
C SER A 980 -49.01 -14.75 -18.35
N THR A 981 -48.69 -16.03 -18.45
CA THR A 981 -49.22 -17.08 -17.55
C THR A 981 -48.51 -17.10 -16.19
N ASP A 982 -47.27 -16.65 -16.16
CA ASP A 982 -46.50 -16.40 -14.91
C ASP A 982 -46.11 -14.95 -14.82
N LYS A 983 -46.82 -14.21 -13.99
CA LYS A 983 -46.65 -12.78 -13.81
C LYS A 983 -45.35 -12.39 -13.03
N SER A 984 -44.70 -13.34 -12.41
CA SER A 984 -43.43 -13.18 -11.71
C SER A 984 -42.23 -12.97 -12.66
N ASP A 985 -42.38 -13.40 -13.92
CA ASP A 985 -41.32 -13.27 -14.93
C ASP A 985 -41.12 -11.84 -15.47
N ILE A 986 -42.11 -10.95 -15.24
CA ILE A 986 -42.04 -9.60 -15.74
C ILE A 986 -41.34 -8.69 -14.71
N LYS A 987 -40.05 -8.49 -14.94
CA LYS A 987 -39.21 -7.63 -14.07
C LYS A 987 -39.59 -6.15 -14.23
N ASN A 988 -39.51 -5.42 -13.12
CA ASN A 988 -39.76 -3.96 -13.03
C ASN A 988 -41.22 -3.53 -13.33
N PHE A 989 -42.19 -4.41 -13.35
CA PHE A 989 -43.57 -4.04 -13.59
C PHE A 989 -44.22 -3.39 -12.36
N ASN A 990 -44.67 -2.14 -12.52
CA ASN A 990 -45.36 -1.41 -11.47
C ASN A 990 -46.90 -1.46 -11.70
N ARG A 991 -47.56 -2.38 -11.03
CA ARG A 991 -48.98 -2.63 -11.15
C ARG A 991 -49.84 -1.41 -10.81
N LYS A 992 -49.45 -0.58 -9.81
CA LYS A 992 -50.21 0.61 -9.40
C LYS A 992 -50.15 1.70 -10.47
N LYS A 993 -49.01 1.92 -11.07
CA LYS A 993 -48.84 2.88 -12.16
C LYS A 993 -49.46 2.42 -13.49
N ALA A 994 -49.49 1.10 -13.69
CA ALA A 994 -50.03 0.46 -14.90
C ALA A 994 -51.59 0.47 -14.95
N ASN A 995 -52.25 0.49 -13.80
CA ASN A 995 -53.72 0.57 -13.70
C ASN A 995 -54.19 2.02 -13.92
N VAL A 996 -54.28 2.43 -15.17
CA VAL A 996 -54.54 3.82 -15.58
C VAL A 996 -56.01 4.20 -15.51
N ASN A 997 -56.89 3.23 -15.59
CA ASN A 997 -58.33 3.43 -15.53
C ASN A 997 -58.93 3.30 -14.10
N GLY A 998 -58.14 2.86 -13.13
CA GLY A 998 -58.52 2.78 -11.71
C GLY A 998 -59.51 1.65 -11.33
N ASP A 999 -59.69 0.67 -12.16
CA ASP A 999 -60.67 -0.40 -11.95
C ASP A 999 -60.16 -1.58 -11.12
N ASN A 1000 -58.96 -1.54 -10.59
CA ASN A 1000 -58.23 -2.54 -9.82
C ASN A 1000 -57.71 -3.76 -10.61
N ASP A 1001 -58.01 -3.85 -11.92
CA ASP A 1001 -57.47 -4.94 -12.78
C ASP A 1001 -56.52 -4.36 -13.85
N ILE A 1002 -55.49 -5.07 -14.16
CA ILE A 1002 -54.58 -4.73 -15.27
C ILE A 1002 -55.08 -5.39 -16.54
N THR A 1003 -55.53 -4.57 -17.49
CA THR A 1003 -56.21 -5.04 -18.71
C THR A 1003 -55.66 -4.41 -19.98
N MET A 1004 -56.13 -4.84 -21.16
CA MET A 1004 -55.78 -4.19 -22.42
C MET A 1004 -56.33 -2.75 -22.51
N ALA A 1005 -57.34 -2.40 -21.68
CA ALA A 1005 -57.82 -1.05 -21.61
C ALA A 1005 -56.77 -0.10 -21.01
N ASP A 1006 -55.98 -0.57 -20.01
CA ASP A 1006 -54.86 0.17 -19.43
C ASP A 1006 -53.73 0.38 -20.45
N ALA A 1007 -53.39 -0.67 -21.19
CA ALA A 1007 -52.40 -0.56 -22.26
C ALA A 1007 -52.82 0.50 -23.31
N ASN A 1008 -54.08 0.51 -23.72
CA ASN A 1008 -54.62 1.49 -24.66
C ASN A 1008 -54.65 2.92 -24.07
N ALA A 1009 -54.95 3.04 -22.77
CA ALA A 1009 -54.92 4.30 -22.06
C ALA A 1009 -53.48 4.84 -22.00
N ILE A 1010 -52.46 4.01 -21.75
CA ILE A 1010 -51.05 4.40 -21.77
C ILE A 1010 -50.61 4.83 -23.16
N VAL A 1011 -51.02 4.13 -24.24
CA VAL A 1011 -50.79 4.57 -25.64
C VAL A 1011 -51.35 5.94 -25.88
N ASN A 1012 -52.58 6.20 -25.43
CA ASN A 1012 -53.22 7.50 -25.59
C ASN A 1012 -52.51 8.58 -24.79
N MET A 1013 -52.02 8.31 -23.60
CA MET A 1013 -51.19 9.23 -22.80
C MET A 1013 -49.86 9.52 -23.48
N PHE A 1014 -49.21 8.54 -24.08
CA PHE A 1014 -47.98 8.73 -24.85
C PHE A 1014 -48.23 9.59 -26.12
N LEU A 1015 -49.33 9.33 -26.83
CA LEU A 1015 -49.68 10.11 -28.06
C LEU A 1015 -50.12 11.54 -27.73
N ALA A 1016 -50.50 11.84 -26.51
CA ALA A 1016 -50.87 13.16 -26.04
C ALA A 1016 -49.69 14.02 -25.57
N GLN A 1017 -48.55 13.43 -25.36
CA GLN A 1017 -47.31 14.13 -25.06
C GLN A 1017 -46.58 14.57 -26.32
#